data_ede858ab8b63f879501b8e83a364960a
#
_entry.id   ede858ab8b63f879501b8e83a364960a
#
_cell.length_a   1.000
_cell.length_b   1.000
_cell.length_c   1.000
_cell.angle_alpha   90.00
_cell.angle_beta   90.00
_cell.angle_gamma   90.00
#
_symmetry.space_group_name_H-M   'P 1'
#
loop_
_entity.id
_entity.type
_entity.pdbx_description
1 polymer ?
#
loop_
_entity_poly.entity_id
_entity_poly.type
_entity_poly.pdbx_seq_one_letter_code
_entity_poly.pdbx_strand_id
1 'polypeptide(L)'
;MTEVIKRDGRRATYDVSKIKYAIQLACENLDVNPLELESKFDQFIYDGIETRQINQNLIHHAIILATPETPEWTLVAGRLKTMGRWSDSKNYEMDFGDYIQSQLAQEDYTHPGIKSFSYDELKELGEHIVPERDLNHSFASAVTAENKYLHENELIQHMFMTNSMIISSVENTDQKRLDFTKTVYDSLSNRKISQATPWLSNLRKNGNISSCFILEINDDLDSIMDNIKRAAEISKLGGGMGVYMGRVRALGSSLMGQKGKAGGIFGWVKFLNDVAVYVNQAGKRAGAITVALPMWHADISNYLDIQTEAGDPRKKCFDIKPQICVPDLFMKLKNNPDELWHTFCPYEVEKVLGIRLDLMWGDAFEDAYWKCVNAYHKGDLEVVRVYNAKAHWVKFLQVVVETGMPYVFWTDTVNRMNPNKHCGVVKCANLCVESYSNIDADIEAHTCNLASIVVGRCETLEELTVQARVATRILDNGIELTRPPVAISKFHNLKYRTIGVGIQGLHDIFAKYNKPYTDHMFAMQVAELIEYGCVLESIELAKERGPYPAFKGSMWDTGEMTRHFSKYSQLPPGTWEYVQTQIDLYGIRNSQLTSPAPNTSSSIFMDASAGPMPVYAGFFYEDNKDGKMPVSAMFIKENPLNYSRNIGTYYPADLTKTVGGLQKFVDTGISAEYVINMNLPGVDAKWVWDVYEQSWENENKTVYYVRTIKEGETVSGKDEVCASCSG
;
A
#
# COMPACT_ATOMS: atom_id res chain seq x y z
N MET A 1 -1.76 51.11 23.02
CA MET A 1 -1.09 50.33 21.93
C MET A 1 -1.43 48.87 22.17
N THR A 2 -1.88 48.18 21.16
CA THR A 2 -2.21 46.75 21.25
C THR A 2 -0.95 45.94 21.53
N GLU A 3 -0.98 45.07 22.51
CA GLU A 3 0.11 44.15 22.85
C GLU A 3 -0.25 42.72 22.42
N VAL A 4 0.78 41.92 22.11
CA VAL A 4 0.65 40.51 21.81
C VAL A 4 1.48 39.68 22.78
N ILE A 5 1.04 38.47 23.06
CA ILE A 5 1.76 37.50 23.88
C ILE A 5 2.63 36.63 22.94
N LYS A 6 3.93 36.67 23.14
CA LYS A 6 4.89 35.86 22.38
C LYS A 6 4.84 34.38 22.83
N ARG A 7 5.45 33.48 22.04
CA ARG A 7 5.52 32.04 22.33
C ARG A 7 6.22 31.71 23.67
N ASP A 8 7.12 32.59 24.12
CA ASP A 8 7.81 32.49 25.41
C ASP A 8 7.06 33.14 26.58
N GLY A 9 5.82 33.59 26.35
CA GLY A 9 4.96 34.24 27.35
C GLY A 9 5.20 35.73 27.52
N ARG A 10 6.22 36.34 26.90
CA ARG A 10 6.47 37.79 27.00
C ARG A 10 5.42 38.59 26.26
N ARG A 11 5.02 39.74 26.83
CA ARG A 11 4.24 40.77 26.11
C ARG A 11 5.15 41.63 25.26
N ALA A 12 4.69 41.96 24.07
CA ALA A 12 5.39 42.85 23.14
C ALA A 12 4.37 43.69 22.37
N THR A 13 4.77 44.88 21.98
CA THR A 13 3.97 45.76 21.13
C THR A 13 3.61 45.03 19.83
N TYR A 14 2.36 45.09 19.44
CA TYR A 14 1.88 44.57 18.17
C TYR A 14 2.55 45.29 16.98
N ASP A 15 3.14 44.51 16.08
CA ASP A 15 3.84 45.00 14.90
C ASP A 15 3.22 44.32 13.66
N VAL A 16 2.38 45.06 12.96
CA VAL A 16 1.68 44.62 11.75
C VAL A 16 2.63 44.21 10.62
N SER A 17 3.83 44.82 10.57
CA SER A 17 4.81 44.53 9.50
C SER A 17 5.29 43.08 9.54
N LYS A 18 5.38 42.49 10.72
CA LYS A 18 5.77 41.06 10.88
C LYS A 18 4.73 40.10 10.35
N ILE A 19 3.43 40.42 10.51
CA ILE A 19 2.35 39.61 9.98
C ILE A 19 2.34 39.71 8.44
N LYS A 20 2.43 40.95 7.91
CA LYS A 20 2.52 41.17 6.47
C LYS A 20 3.72 40.45 5.85
N TYR A 21 4.87 40.49 6.50
CA TYR A 21 6.06 39.78 6.05
C TYR A 21 5.84 38.25 6.03
N ALA A 22 5.22 37.68 7.07
CA ALA A 22 4.91 36.25 7.11
C ALA A 22 3.90 35.85 6.00
N ILE A 23 2.91 36.69 5.71
CA ILE A 23 1.97 36.46 4.60
C ILE A 23 2.70 36.53 3.26
N GLN A 24 3.54 37.55 3.04
CA GLN A 24 4.30 37.70 1.80
C GLN A 24 5.23 36.50 1.56
N LEU A 25 5.96 36.06 2.60
CA LEU A 25 6.81 34.89 2.53
C LEU A 25 6.02 33.61 2.24
N ALA A 26 4.83 33.45 2.85
CA ALA A 26 3.98 32.30 2.58
C ALA A 26 3.41 32.30 1.15
N CYS A 27 3.19 33.47 0.55
CA CYS A 27 2.69 33.61 -0.82
C CYS A 27 3.81 33.69 -1.89
N GLU A 28 5.08 33.71 -1.48
CA GLU A 28 6.19 33.88 -2.41
C GLU A 28 6.22 32.78 -3.48
N ASN A 29 6.39 33.21 -4.76
CA ASN A 29 6.40 32.33 -5.94
C ASN A 29 5.13 31.50 -6.14
N LEU A 30 3.98 31.93 -5.58
CA LEU A 30 2.66 31.34 -5.82
C LEU A 30 1.75 32.34 -6.56
N ASP A 31 0.85 31.82 -7.39
CA ASP A 31 -0.10 32.65 -8.13
C ASP A 31 -1.33 32.97 -7.26
N VAL A 32 -1.09 33.72 -6.18
CA VAL A 32 -2.11 34.19 -5.23
C VAL A 32 -1.85 35.66 -4.89
N ASN A 33 -2.92 36.38 -4.53
CA ASN A 33 -2.79 37.76 -4.13
C ASN A 33 -2.69 37.87 -2.58
N PRO A 34 -1.51 38.24 -2.01
CA PRO A 34 -1.34 38.36 -0.56
C PRO A 34 -2.35 39.30 0.11
N LEU A 35 -2.85 40.32 -0.61
CA LEU A 35 -3.82 41.29 -0.07
C LEU A 35 -5.16 40.65 0.31
N GLU A 36 -5.53 39.52 -0.30
CA GLU A 36 -6.73 38.79 0.07
C GLU A 36 -6.68 38.27 1.51
N LEU A 37 -5.52 37.78 1.93
CA LEU A 37 -5.25 37.35 3.29
C LEU A 37 -4.99 38.54 4.22
N GLU A 38 -4.22 39.56 3.75
CA GLU A 38 -3.92 40.77 4.51
C GLU A 38 -5.20 41.53 4.91
N SER A 39 -6.22 41.55 4.06
CA SER A 39 -7.51 42.27 4.35
C SER A 39 -8.31 41.63 5.46
N LYS A 40 -7.99 40.43 5.93
CA LYS A 40 -8.76 39.67 6.91
C LYS A 40 -8.16 39.72 8.32
N PHE A 41 -6.84 39.90 8.49
CA PHE A 41 -6.22 39.69 9.79
C PHE A 41 -6.55 40.79 10.81
N ASP A 42 -6.82 42.03 10.41
CA ASP A 42 -7.19 43.11 11.31
C ASP A 42 -8.47 42.79 12.10
N GLN A 43 -9.35 41.94 11.58
CA GLN A 43 -10.64 41.60 12.17
C GLN A 43 -10.52 40.75 13.45
N PHE A 44 -9.39 40.07 13.66
CA PHE A 44 -9.20 39.18 14.81
C PHE A 44 -8.07 39.58 15.75
N ILE A 45 -7.48 40.77 15.55
CA ILE A 45 -6.44 41.32 16.44
C ILE A 45 -7.09 42.05 17.62
N TYR A 46 -6.71 41.63 18.83
CA TYR A 46 -7.14 42.25 20.10
C TYR A 46 -5.96 42.29 21.07
N ASP A 47 -6.07 43.13 22.12
CA ASP A 47 -5.03 43.30 23.13
C ASP A 47 -4.82 42.01 23.93
N GLY A 48 -3.58 41.53 24.00
CA GLY A 48 -3.21 40.27 24.63
C GLY A 48 -3.42 39.01 23.80
N ILE A 49 -3.70 39.10 22.49
CA ILE A 49 -3.76 37.92 21.60
C ILE A 49 -2.41 37.21 21.54
N GLU A 50 -2.44 35.89 21.59
CA GLU A 50 -1.22 35.08 21.40
C GLU A 50 -0.78 35.06 19.93
N THR A 51 0.54 35.11 19.70
CA THR A 51 1.07 35.00 18.33
C THR A 51 0.79 33.65 17.67
N ARG A 52 0.58 32.57 18.46
CA ARG A 52 0.09 31.27 17.96
C ARG A 52 -1.33 31.39 17.41
N GLN A 53 -2.21 32.12 18.13
CA GLN A 53 -3.60 32.35 17.71
C GLN A 53 -3.66 33.17 16.43
N ILE A 54 -2.79 34.18 16.29
CA ILE A 54 -2.69 34.95 15.04
C ILE A 54 -2.35 34.03 13.87
N ASN A 55 -1.35 33.15 14.04
CA ASN A 55 -0.93 32.21 13.00
C ASN A 55 -2.06 31.22 12.65
N GLN A 56 -2.78 30.69 13.64
CA GLN A 56 -3.93 29.79 13.43
C GLN A 56 -5.05 30.49 12.65
N ASN A 57 -5.33 31.75 12.95
CA ASN A 57 -6.35 32.52 12.24
C ASN A 57 -5.93 32.77 10.77
N LEU A 58 -4.65 33.08 10.51
CA LEU A 58 -4.12 33.21 9.14
C LEU A 58 -4.25 31.92 8.36
N ILE A 59 -3.89 30.77 8.95
CA ILE A 59 -4.04 29.44 8.36
C ILE A 59 -5.52 29.18 8.02
N HIS A 60 -6.43 29.44 8.97
CA HIS A 60 -7.86 29.23 8.75
C HIS A 60 -8.40 30.05 7.57
N HIS A 61 -8.01 31.34 7.48
CA HIS A 61 -8.42 32.16 6.35
C HIS A 61 -7.81 31.72 5.01
N ALA A 62 -6.55 31.27 5.00
CA ALA A 62 -5.93 30.70 3.80
C ALA A 62 -6.67 29.42 3.32
N ILE A 63 -7.10 28.56 4.25
CA ILE A 63 -7.91 27.38 3.94
C ILE A 63 -9.26 27.76 3.29
N ILE A 64 -9.90 28.82 3.78
CA ILE A 64 -11.19 29.30 3.22
C ILE A 64 -11.00 29.83 1.78
N LEU A 65 -9.85 30.41 1.46
CA LEU A 65 -9.53 30.91 0.13
C LEU A 65 -9.16 29.80 -0.87
N ALA A 66 -8.87 28.58 -0.39
CA ALA A 66 -8.52 27.46 -1.25
C ALA A 66 -9.76 26.93 -2.00
N THR A 67 -9.70 26.94 -3.32
CA THR A 67 -10.72 26.40 -4.23
C THR A 67 -10.04 25.62 -5.36
N PRO A 68 -10.79 24.87 -6.20
CA PRO A 68 -10.18 24.23 -7.38
C PRO A 68 -9.50 25.22 -8.34
N GLU A 69 -9.97 26.48 -8.39
CA GLU A 69 -9.40 27.55 -9.23
C GLU A 69 -8.17 28.20 -8.62
N THR A 70 -8.07 28.18 -7.27
CA THR A 70 -6.98 28.78 -6.49
C THR A 70 -6.41 27.78 -5.48
N PRO A 71 -5.92 26.62 -5.94
CA PRO A 71 -5.45 25.54 -5.06
C PRO A 71 -4.18 25.90 -4.29
N GLU A 72 -3.40 26.89 -4.75
CA GLU A 72 -2.18 27.35 -4.10
C GLU A 72 -2.39 27.86 -2.69
N TRP A 73 -3.59 28.28 -2.31
CA TRP A 73 -3.90 28.64 -0.93
C TRP A 73 -3.74 27.47 0.05
N THR A 74 -3.78 26.22 -0.44
CA THR A 74 -3.41 25.04 0.37
C THR A 74 -1.93 25.06 0.77
N LEU A 75 -1.04 25.52 -0.15
CA LEU A 75 0.38 25.69 0.11
C LEU A 75 0.64 26.89 1.01
N VAL A 76 -0.07 28.01 0.82
CA VAL A 76 0.04 29.18 1.73
C VAL A 76 -0.30 28.76 3.17
N ALA A 77 -1.40 28.04 3.37
CA ALA A 77 -1.78 27.51 4.68
C ALA A 77 -0.70 26.54 5.24
N GLY A 78 -0.14 25.67 4.40
CA GLY A 78 0.96 24.77 4.74
C GLY A 78 2.22 25.49 5.17
N ARG A 79 2.63 26.51 4.42
CA ARG A 79 3.81 27.35 4.74
C ARG A 79 3.63 28.09 6.07
N LEU A 80 2.46 28.69 6.32
CA LEU A 80 2.13 29.32 7.60
C LEU A 80 2.19 28.31 8.75
N LYS A 81 1.68 27.07 8.55
CA LYS A 81 1.76 25.98 9.53
C LYS A 81 3.21 25.60 9.82
N THR A 82 4.02 25.42 8.78
CA THR A 82 5.45 25.05 8.86
C THR A 82 6.28 26.15 9.56
N MET A 83 6.12 27.40 9.18
CA MET A 83 6.78 28.53 9.86
C MET A 83 6.38 28.64 11.34
N GLY A 84 5.11 28.34 11.65
CA GLY A 84 4.64 28.20 13.02
C GLY A 84 5.40 27.12 13.78
N ARG A 85 5.56 25.93 13.18
CA ARG A 85 6.31 24.82 13.76
C ARG A 85 7.78 25.15 13.96
N TRP A 86 8.45 25.76 12.98
CA TRP A 86 9.84 26.23 13.11
C TRP A 86 10.02 27.17 14.30
N SER A 87 9.05 28.11 14.47
CA SER A 87 9.08 29.06 15.59
C SER A 87 8.77 28.42 16.94
N ASP A 88 8.06 27.29 16.97
CA ASP A 88 7.77 26.53 18.18
C ASP A 88 8.89 25.54 18.54
N SER A 89 9.62 25.03 17.53
CA SER A 89 10.68 24.05 17.72
C SER A 89 11.97 24.71 18.22
N LYS A 90 12.51 24.17 19.31
CA LYS A 90 13.82 24.54 19.80
C LYS A 90 14.96 24.02 18.89
N ASN A 91 14.65 23.15 17.96
CA ASN A 91 15.60 22.43 17.12
C ASN A 91 15.85 23.12 15.80
N TYR A 92 15.08 24.17 15.44
CA TYR A 92 15.19 24.82 14.12
C TYR A 92 16.55 25.49 13.90
N GLU A 93 17.12 26.13 14.93
CA GLU A 93 18.43 26.81 14.87
C GLU A 93 19.57 25.94 15.41
N MET A 94 19.30 24.69 15.80
CA MET A 94 20.29 23.78 16.39
C MET A 94 21.13 23.13 15.27
N ASP A 95 22.44 23.03 15.48
CA ASP A 95 23.31 22.20 14.65
C ASP A 95 22.77 20.75 14.60
N PHE A 96 22.79 20.12 13.42
CA PHE A 96 22.20 18.80 13.25
C PHE A 96 22.91 17.71 14.09
N GLY A 97 24.23 17.85 14.29
CA GLY A 97 24.99 16.95 15.18
C GLY A 97 24.51 17.06 16.62
N ASP A 98 24.32 18.30 17.12
CA ASP A 98 23.79 18.53 18.47
C ASP A 98 22.35 18.07 18.61
N TYR A 99 21.54 18.27 17.57
CA TYR A 99 20.18 17.74 17.51
C TYR A 99 20.15 16.22 17.68
N ILE A 100 20.93 15.46 16.90
CA ILE A 100 21.01 14.01 17.00
C ILE A 100 21.47 13.56 18.38
N GLN A 101 22.50 14.23 18.96
CA GLN A 101 22.95 13.91 20.32
C GLN A 101 21.85 14.14 21.38
N SER A 102 21.07 15.20 21.22
CA SER A 102 19.94 15.47 22.13
C SER A 102 18.86 14.40 22.04
N GLN A 103 18.52 13.92 20.81
CA GLN A 103 17.52 12.88 20.60
C GLN A 103 17.97 11.52 21.13
N LEU A 104 19.26 11.21 21.01
CA LEU A 104 19.84 9.99 21.59
C LEU A 104 19.85 10.04 23.13
N ALA A 105 20.12 11.20 23.72
CA ALA A 105 20.13 11.39 25.17
C ALA A 105 18.72 11.32 25.80
N GLN A 106 17.68 11.69 25.04
CA GLN A 106 16.27 11.65 25.46
C GLN A 106 15.60 10.30 25.12
N GLU A 107 16.33 9.36 24.52
CA GLU A 107 15.82 8.08 24.02
C GLU A 107 14.68 8.20 22.99
N ASP A 108 14.53 9.36 22.35
CA ASP A 108 13.58 9.55 21.26
C ASP A 108 14.03 8.83 20.00
N TYR A 109 15.35 8.73 19.79
CA TYR A 109 15.97 7.94 18.74
C TYR A 109 16.76 6.78 19.34
N THR A 110 16.33 5.56 19.03
CA THR A 110 16.93 4.35 19.62
C THR A 110 17.57 3.42 18.60
N HIS A 111 17.43 3.73 17.28
CA HIS A 111 17.98 2.86 16.24
C HIS A 111 19.52 2.88 16.25
N PRO A 112 20.18 1.69 16.36
CA PRO A 112 21.64 1.63 16.47
C PRO A 112 22.39 2.18 15.27
N GLY A 113 21.78 2.16 14.08
CA GLY A 113 22.36 2.70 12.84
C GLY A 113 22.69 4.19 12.91
N ILE A 114 22.04 4.96 13.78
CA ILE A 114 22.37 6.38 13.97
C ILE A 114 23.78 6.54 14.57
N LYS A 115 24.18 5.62 15.44
CA LYS A 115 25.49 5.62 16.11
C LYS A 115 26.65 5.24 15.17
N SER A 116 26.36 4.85 13.93
CA SER A 116 27.38 4.55 12.91
C SER A 116 28.04 5.80 12.34
N PHE A 117 27.51 7.00 12.65
CA PHE A 117 27.99 8.27 12.14
C PHE A 117 28.77 9.01 13.22
N SER A 118 29.95 9.50 12.86
CA SER A 118 30.75 10.39 13.69
C SER A 118 30.12 11.79 13.78
N TYR A 119 30.53 12.59 14.75
CA TYR A 119 30.03 13.96 14.90
C TYR A 119 30.34 14.84 13.67
N ASP A 120 31.53 14.67 13.07
CA ASP A 120 31.93 15.42 11.87
C ASP A 120 31.05 15.04 10.67
N GLU A 121 30.74 13.75 10.50
CA GLU A 121 29.79 13.28 9.46
C GLU A 121 28.38 13.83 9.69
N LEU A 122 27.91 13.88 10.95
CA LEU A 122 26.60 14.48 11.29
C LEU A 122 26.56 15.97 10.91
N LYS A 123 27.67 16.69 11.10
CA LYS A 123 27.79 18.08 10.74
C LYS A 123 27.76 18.29 9.22
N GLU A 124 28.52 17.46 8.47
CA GLU A 124 28.49 17.44 7.02
C GLU A 124 27.08 17.14 6.46
N LEU A 125 26.37 16.19 7.06
CA LEU A 125 24.99 15.89 6.68
C LEU A 125 24.04 17.03 7.03
N GLY A 126 24.27 17.73 8.14
CA GLY A 126 23.54 18.93 8.52
C GLY A 126 23.65 20.05 7.47
N GLU A 127 24.84 20.27 6.93
CA GLU A 127 25.07 21.24 5.85
C GLU A 127 24.36 20.84 4.53
N HIS A 128 24.04 19.56 4.34
CA HIS A 128 23.28 19.06 3.17
C HIS A 128 21.77 19.21 3.34
N ILE A 129 21.25 19.47 4.55
CA ILE A 129 19.83 19.69 4.81
C ILE A 129 19.40 21.02 4.16
N VAL A 130 18.25 20.96 3.47
CA VAL A 130 17.60 22.14 2.86
C VAL A 130 16.26 22.39 3.57
N PRO A 131 16.27 23.25 4.63
CA PRO A 131 15.06 23.47 5.45
C PRO A 131 13.88 24.01 4.67
N GLU A 132 14.12 24.82 3.64
CA GLU A 132 13.10 25.45 2.81
C GLU A 132 12.23 24.45 2.06
N ARG A 133 12.68 23.20 1.91
CA ARG A 133 11.86 22.12 1.32
C ARG A 133 10.63 21.80 2.18
N ASP A 134 10.64 22.12 3.48
CA ASP A 134 9.46 22.02 4.34
C ASP A 134 8.32 22.95 3.89
N LEU A 135 8.65 24.10 3.27
CA LEU A 135 7.67 25.05 2.74
C LEU A 135 6.93 24.56 1.48
N ASN A 136 7.34 23.43 0.92
CA ASN A 136 6.66 22.84 -0.23
C ASN A 136 5.50 21.89 0.14
N HIS A 137 5.23 21.71 1.44
CA HIS A 137 4.14 20.88 1.92
C HIS A 137 2.83 21.69 2.02
N SER A 138 1.73 21.15 1.49
CA SER A 138 0.39 21.72 1.69
C SER A 138 -0.03 21.65 3.16
N PHE A 139 -1.12 22.31 3.50
CA PHE A 139 -1.69 22.24 4.87
C PHE A 139 -2.01 20.80 5.27
N ALA A 140 -2.66 20.04 4.39
CA ALA A 140 -3.00 18.64 4.66
C ALA A 140 -1.74 17.77 4.85
N SER A 141 -0.71 18.00 4.03
CA SER A 141 0.58 17.34 4.16
C SER A 141 1.27 17.64 5.49
N ALA A 142 1.38 18.92 5.86
CA ALA A 142 2.03 19.35 7.10
C ALA A 142 1.30 18.83 8.35
N VAL A 143 -0.05 18.83 8.35
CA VAL A 143 -0.88 18.27 9.44
C VAL A 143 -0.71 16.75 9.52
N THR A 144 -0.68 16.06 8.38
CA THR A 144 -0.47 14.60 8.34
C THR A 144 0.91 14.22 8.88
N ALA A 145 1.96 14.97 8.52
CA ALA A 145 3.30 14.79 9.08
C ALA A 145 3.29 14.91 10.60
N GLU A 146 2.72 16.00 11.12
CA GLU A 146 2.68 16.28 12.57
C GLU A 146 1.89 15.21 13.36
N ASN A 147 0.75 14.81 12.84
CA ASN A 147 -0.13 13.88 13.56
C ASN A 147 0.31 12.41 13.50
N LYS A 148 1.00 12.00 12.42
CA LYS A 148 1.29 10.58 12.16
C LYS A 148 2.78 10.22 12.21
N TYR A 149 3.68 11.11 11.78
CA TYR A 149 5.05 10.73 11.44
C TYR A 149 6.13 11.39 12.30
N LEU A 150 5.94 12.65 12.67
CA LEU A 150 6.94 13.40 13.41
C LEU A 150 6.92 13.07 14.90
N HIS A 151 8.10 13.05 15.50
CA HIS A 151 8.26 13.06 16.96
C HIS A 151 8.04 14.48 17.50
N GLU A 152 7.97 14.62 18.83
CA GLU A 152 7.84 15.93 19.47
C GLU A 152 9.02 16.83 19.08
N ASN A 153 8.71 18.07 18.65
CA ASN A 153 9.68 19.06 18.16
C ASN A 153 10.56 18.65 16.96
N GLU A 154 10.30 17.51 16.32
CA GLU A 154 11.01 17.07 15.11
C GLU A 154 10.56 17.88 13.89
N LEU A 155 11.49 18.25 13.01
CA LEU A 155 11.23 18.89 11.72
C LEU A 155 11.17 17.82 10.61
N ILE A 156 10.45 18.10 9.52
CA ILE A 156 10.29 17.13 8.41
C ILE A 156 11.66 16.79 7.80
N GLN A 157 12.53 17.80 7.59
CA GLN A 157 13.85 17.56 7.03
C GLN A 157 14.77 16.78 7.99
N HIS A 158 14.65 16.98 9.31
CA HIS A 158 15.36 16.17 10.30
C HIS A 158 14.90 14.71 10.26
N MET A 159 13.58 14.46 10.13
CA MET A 159 13.05 13.12 9.95
C MET A 159 13.63 12.45 8.69
N PHE A 160 13.59 13.13 7.55
CA PHE A 160 14.12 12.58 6.30
C PHE A 160 15.62 12.29 6.37
N MET A 161 16.42 13.21 6.92
CA MET A 161 17.87 12.99 7.06
C MET A 161 18.16 11.82 8.01
N THR A 162 17.49 11.76 9.16
CA THR A 162 17.71 10.67 10.12
C THR A 162 17.28 9.31 9.57
N ASN A 163 16.14 9.25 8.86
CA ASN A 163 15.74 8.03 8.16
C ASN A 163 16.77 7.61 7.11
N SER A 164 17.32 8.57 6.34
CA SER A 164 18.35 8.32 5.32
C SER A 164 19.64 7.78 5.93
N MET A 165 20.07 8.33 7.07
CA MET A 165 21.21 7.81 7.83
C MET A 165 21.01 6.36 8.26
N ILE A 166 19.86 6.05 8.86
CA ILE A 166 19.56 4.69 9.32
C ILE A 166 19.56 3.71 8.13
N ILE A 167 18.90 4.07 7.04
CA ILE A 167 18.83 3.25 5.82
C ILE A 167 20.23 2.97 5.27
N SER A 168 21.10 3.97 5.28
CA SER A 168 22.45 3.88 4.74
C SER A 168 23.45 3.21 5.68
N SER A 169 23.09 3.02 6.96
CA SER A 169 23.99 2.39 7.94
C SER A 169 24.36 0.93 7.62
N VAL A 170 23.68 0.32 6.65
CA VAL A 170 23.94 -1.04 6.17
C VAL A 170 25.03 -1.07 5.07
N GLU A 171 25.43 0.07 4.52
CA GLU A 171 26.40 0.13 3.43
C GLU A 171 27.81 -0.25 3.91
N ASN A 172 28.60 -0.88 3.00
CA ASN A 172 29.84 -1.57 3.33
C ASN A 172 31.02 -0.65 3.70
N THR A 173 31.00 0.62 3.29
CA THR A 173 32.08 1.57 3.55
C THR A 173 31.52 2.91 3.99
N ASP A 174 32.32 3.69 4.77
CA ASP A 174 31.91 5.00 5.25
C ASP A 174 31.57 5.96 4.10
N GLN A 175 32.36 5.95 3.03
CA GLN A 175 32.08 6.80 1.86
C GLN A 175 30.76 6.43 1.18
N LYS A 176 30.51 5.13 0.92
CA LYS A 176 29.22 4.70 0.34
C LYS A 176 28.05 5.05 1.26
N ARG A 177 28.23 4.90 2.57
CA ARG A 177 27.21 5.23 3.57
C ARG A 177 26.85 6.72 3.48
N LEU A 178 27.83 7.63 3.46
CA LEU A 178 27.60 9.07 3.35
C LEU A 178 26.97 9.45 2.01
N ASP A 179 27.51 8.95 0.90
CA ASP A 179 26.99 9.27 -0.45
C ASP A 179 25.55 8.76 -0.62
N PHE A 180 25.26 7.56 -0.13
CA PHE A 180 23.93 7.01 -0.20
C PHE A 180 22.95 7.72 0.77
N THR A 181 23.42 8.17 1.94
CA THR A 181 22.61 9.02 2.84
C THR A 181 22.12 10.27 2.14
N LYS A 182 23.03 11.00 1.45
CA LYS A 182 22.66 12.19 0.70
C LYS A 182 21.69 11.88 -0.46
N THR A 183 21.95 10.80 -1.19
CA THR A 183 21.07 10.34 -2.29
C THR A 183 19.65 10.01 -1.80
N VAL A 184 19.53 9.27 -0.70
CA VAL A 184 18.24 8.91 -0.10
C VAL A 184 17.54 10.17 0.42
N TYR A 185 18.28 11.03 1.14
CA TYR A 185 17.73 12.29 1.62
C TYR A 185 17.16 13.14 0.49
N ASP A 186 17.90 13.33 -0.60
CA ASP A 186 17.42 14.12 -1.74
C ASP A 186 16.19 13.53 -2.39
N SER A 187 16.09 12.19 -2.51
CA SER A 187 14.90 11.52 -3.03
C SER A 187 13.69 11.67 -2.13
N LEU A 188 13.87 11.53 -0.80
CA LEU A 188 12.78 11.67 0.19
C LEU A 188 12.36 13.13 0.37
N SER A 189 13.34 14.02 0.52
CA SER A 189 13.15 15.46 0.77
C SER A 189 12.50 16.19 -0.41
N ASN A 190 12.82 15.79 -1.66
CA ASN A 190 12.12 16.24 -2.86
C ASN A 190 10.83 15.50 -3.12
N ARG A 191 10.42 14.58 -2.23
CA ARG A 191 9.19 13.81 -2.29
C ARG A 191 9.04 12.97 -3.57
N LYS A 192 10.15 12.50 -4.15
CA LYS A 192 10.20 11.61 -5.32
C LYS A 192 10.00 10.15 -4.93
N ILE A 193 10.36 9.79 -3.69
CA ILE A 193 10.10 8.48 -3.09
C ILE A 193 9.26 8.68 -1.83
N SER A 194 8.18 7.91 -1.71
CA SER A 194 7.29 7.85 -0.56
C SER A 194 7.58 6.56 0.22
N GLN A 195 7.97 6.71 1.47
CA GLN A 195 8.09 5.57 2.39
C GLN A 195 6.72 5.16 2.92
N ALA A 196 6.50 3.86 3.13
CA ALA A 196 5.30 3.38 3.81
C ALA A 196 5.24 3.88 5.26
N THR A 197 4.03 4.05 5.81
CA THR A 197 3.79 4.58 7.17
C THR A 197 4.71 4.00 8.25
N PRO A 198 4.98 2.68 8.33
CA PRO A 198 5.86 2.14 9.37
C PRO A 198 7.31 2.64 9.30
N TRP A 199 7.83 2.96 8.11
CA TRP A 199 9.15 3.57 7.95
C TRP A 199 9.18 4.97 8.54
N LEU A 200 8.17 5.77 8.23
CA LEU A 200 8.08 7.16 8.68
C LEU A 200 7.88 7.28 10.20
N SER A 201 7.20 6.32 10.82
CA SER A 201 6.85 6.38 12.25
C SER A 201 7.77 5.56 13.17
N ASN A 202 8.30 4.40 12.72
CA ASN A 202 8.93 3.42 13.61
C ASN A 202 10.44 3.26 13.41
N LEU A 203 11.00 3.67 12.24
CA LEU A 203 12.40 3.40 11.91
C LEU A 203 13.35 4.01 12.95
N ARG A 204 13.16 5.27 13.35
CA ARG A 204 14.00 5.95 14.33
C ARG A 204 13.98 5.31 15.71
N LYS A 205 12.89 4.60 16.04
CA LYS A 205 12.69 3.84 17.29
C LYS A 205 13.08 2.35 17.20
N ASN A 206 13.78 1.95 16.15
CA ASN A 206 14.21 0.55 15.92
C ASN A 206 13.03 -0.45 15.92
N GLY A 207 11.87 -0.03 15.43
CA GLY A 207 10.66 -0.83 15.38
C GLY A 207 10.50 -1.65 14.10
N ASN A 208 9.35 -2.31 13.98
CA ASN A 208 8.94 -2.96 12.73
C ASN A 208 8.64 -1.92 11.66
N ILE A 209 9.23 -2.08 10.47
CA ILE A 209 9.01 -1.22 9.30
C ILE A 209 8.28 -1.91 8.15
N SER A 210 7.93 -3.20 8.31
CA SER A 210 7.12 -3.94 7.34
C SER A 210 5.64 -3.62 7.53
N SER A 211 4.94 -3.34 6.43
CA SER A 211 3.55 -2.84 6.47
C SER A 211 2.52 -3.95 6.68
N CYS A 212 2.70 -5.08 6.01
CA CYS A 212 1.77 -6.20 6.01
C CYS A 212 2.50 -7.54 6.13
N PHE A 213 1.71 -8.56 6.51
CA PHE A 213 2.18 -9.94 6.69
C PHE A 213 1.18 -10.91 6.07
N ILE A 214 1.65 -12.10 5.66
CA ILE A 214 0.74 -13.18 5.25
C ILE A 214 1.07 -14.42 6.08
N LEU A 215 0.03 -14.96 6.70
CA LEU A 215 0.07 -16.18 7.52
C LEU A 215 -0.74 -17.29 6.84
N GLU A 216 -0.36 -18.54 7.08
CA GLU A 216 -1.13 -19.72 6.73
C GLU A 216 -1.56 -20.45 8.00
N ILE A 217 -2.75 -21.05 7.99
CA ILE A 217 -3.28 -21.85 9.09
C ILE A 217 -3.46 -23.30 8.63
N ASN A 218 -2.80 -24.24 9.32
CA ASN A 218 -3.01 -25.68 9.14
C ASN A 218 -4.27 -26.15 9.88
N ASP A 219 -4.74 -27.35 9.55
CA ASP A 219 -5.97 -27.96 10.10
C ASP A 219 -5.71 -28.72 11.43
N ASP A 220 -5.02 -28.06 12.35
CA ASP A 220 -4.78 -28.53 13.72
C ASP A 220 -4.87 -27.39 14.73
N LEU A 221 -5.18 -27.74 15.99
CA LEU A 221 -5.46 -26.72 17.01
C LEU A 221 -4.22 -25.88 17.34
N ASP A 222 -3.03 -26.48 17.38
CA ASP A 222 -1.80 -25.79 17.74
C ASP A 222 -1.46 -24.75 16.67
N SER A 223 -1.48 -25.13 15.38
CA SER A 223 -1.28 -24.20 14.27
C SER A 223 -2.31 -23.06 14.25
N ILE A 224 -3.58 -23.37 14.50
CA ILE A 224 -4.66 -22.37 14.55
C ILE A 224 -4.38 -21.35 15.65
N MET A 225 -4.12 -21.81 16.87
CA MET A 225 -3.91 -20.93 18.04
C MET A 225 -2.60 -20.14 17.94
N ASP A 226 -1.54 -20.77 17.44
CA ASP A 226 -0.26 -20.09 17.21
C ASP A 226 -0.40 -18.96 16.19
N ASN A 227 -1.13 -19.17 15.10
CA ASN A 227 -1.34 -18.13 14.10
C ASN A 227 -2.29 -17.03 14.57
N ILE A 228 -3.29 -17.33 15.41
CA ILE A 228 -4.11 -16.30 16.09
C ILE A 228 -3.22 -15.44 17.00
N LYS A 229 -2.30 -16.06 17.78
CA LYS A 229 -1.32 -15.35 18.60
C LYS A 229 -0.40 -14.47 17.75
N ARG A 230 0.16 -15.01 16.66
CA ARG A 230 1.00 -14.27 15.71
C ARG A 230 0.23 -13.07 15.12
N ALA A 231 -1.06 -13.27 14.79
CA ALA A 231 -1.92 -12.18 14.31
C ALA A 231 -2.06 -11.06 15.35
N ALA A 232 -2.22 -11.39 16.63
CA ALA A 232 -2.27 -10.41 17.70
C ALA A 232 -0.91 -9.66 17.88
N GLU A 233 0.21 -10.36 17.78
CA GLU A 233 1.56 -9.78 17.85
C GLU A 233 1.83 -8.81 16.71
N ILE A 234 1.41 -9.16 15.49
CA ILE A 234 1.52 -8.31 14.29
C ILE A 234 0.62 -7.08 14.43
N SER A 235 -0.65 -7.27 14.82
CA SER A 235 -1.62 -6.18 14.99
C SER A 235 -1.17 -5.16 16.04
N LYS A 236 -0.62 -5.63 17.17
CA LYS A 236 -0.04 -4.78 18.23
C LYS A 236 1.01 -3.80 17.70
N LEU A 237 1.79 -4.20 16.69
CA LEU A 237 2.83 -3.38 16.07
C LEU A 237 2.35 -2.66 14.79
N GLY A 238 1.03 -2.60 14.57
CA GLY A 238 0.41 -1.86 13.46
C GLY A 238 0.55 -2.52 12.09
N GLY A 239 0.89 -3.82 12.03
CA GLY A 239 0.93 -4.58 10.78
C GLY A 239 -0.47 -5.01 10.32
N GLY A 240 -0.75 -4.87 9.01
CA GLY A 240 -1.91 -5.49 8.37
C GLY A 240 -1.64 -6.96 8.03
N MET A 241 -2.68 -7.77 7.85
CA MET A 241 -2.49 -9.22 7.62
C MET A 241 -3.40 -9.78 6.53
N GLY A 242 -2.81 -10.70 5.73
CA GLY A 242 -3.55 -11.72 4.99
C GLY A 242 -3.41 -13.06 5.73
N VAL A 243 -4.51 -13.81 5.85
CA VAL A 243 -4.50 -15.13 6.50
C VAL A 243 -5.15 -16.16 5.56
N TYR A 244 -4.40 -17.15 5.13
CA TYR A 244 -4.91 -18.24 4.30
C TYR A 244 -5.51 -19.35 5.18
N MET A 245 -6.79 -19.67 4.95
CA MET A 245 -7.52 -20.69 5.69
C MET A 245 -8.00 -21.88 4.82
N GLY A 246 -7.52 -21.97 3.59
CA GLY A 246 -7.96 -23.00 2.64
C GLY A 246 -7.62 -24.45 3.02
N ARG A 247 -6.85 -24.67 4.10
CA ARG A 247 -6.53 -26.00 4.64
C ARG A 247 -7.45 -26.44 5.77
N VAL A 248 -8.12 -25.52 6.44
CA VAL A 248 -8.99 -25.85 7.58
C VAL A 248 -10.20 -26.64 7.11
N ARG A 249 -10.50 -27.77 7.77
CA ARG A 249 -11.63 -28.63 7.41
C ARG A 249 -12.96 -27.90 7.43
N ALA A 250 -13.83 -28.28 6.48
CA ALA A 250 -15.14 -27.66 6.32
C ALA A 250 -16.12 -28.06 7.39
N LEU A 251 -17.17 -27.25 7.56
CA LEU A 251 -18.34 -27.51 8.40
C LEU A 251 -18.97 -28.85 8.04
N GLY A 252 -19.19 -29.68 9.05
CA GLY A 252 -19.78 -31.01 8.90
C GLY A 252 -18.78 -32.12 8.58
N SER A 253 -17.49 -31.81 8.52
CA SER A 253 -16.44 -32.82 8.41
C SER A 253 -16.27 -33.63 9.70
N SER A 254 -15.46 -34.67 9.66
CA SER A 254 -15.14 -35.51 10.83
C SER A 254 -14.23 -34.77 11.81
N LEU A 255 -14.52 -34.85 13.09
CA LEU A 255 -13.66 -34.35 14.17
C LEU A 255 -13.46 -35.48 15.20
N MET A 256 -12.20 -35.82 15.54
CA MET A 256 -11.84 -36.90 16.45
C MET A 256 -12.54 -38.23 16.15
N GLY A 257 -12.67 -38.57 14.86
CA GLY A 257 -13.35 -39.78 14.39
C GLY A 257 -14.90 -39.70 14.36
N GLN A 258 -15.49 -38.62 14.87
CA GLN A 258 -16.94 -38.42 14.86
C GLN A 258 -17.36 -37.62 13.61
N LYS A 259 -18.16 -38.24 12.73
CA LYS A 259 -18.68 -37.60 11.51
C LYS A 259 -19.60 -36.42 11.84
N GLY A 260 -19.56 -35.36 11.02
CA GLY A 260 -20.47 -34.22 11.12
C GLY A 260 -20.21 -33.27 12.27
N LYS A 261 -19.09 -33.37 12.98
CA LYS A 261 -18.82 -32.59 14.21
C LYS A 261 -17.92 -31.40 14.02
N ALA A 262 -17.22 -31.26 12.89
CA ALA A 262 -16.37 -30.10 12.62
C ALA A 262 -17.21 -28.82 12.44
N GLY A 263 -16.79 -27.74 13.09
CA GLY A 263 -17.46 -26.43 13.02
C GLY A 263 -17.12 -25.61 11.77
N GLY A 264 -16.19 -26.09 10.93
CA GLY A 264 -15.70 -25.37 9.78
C GLY A 264 -14.85 -24.16 10.15
N ILE A 265 -14.71 -23.20 9.20
CA ILE A 265 -13.83 -22.05 9.36
C ILE A 265 -14.41 -20.92 10.23
N PHE A 266 -15.73 -20.83 10.39
CA PHE A 266 -16.40 -19.63 10.91
C PHE A 266 -15.99 -19.25 12.32
N GLY A 267 -15.85 -20.22 13.22
CA GLY A 267 -15.36 -19.96 14.58
C GLY A 267 -13.97 -19.30 14.60
N TRP A 268 -13.08 -19.79 13.75
CA TRP A 268 -11.71 -19.29 13.66
C TRP A 268 -11.63 -17.91 13.00
N VAL A 269 -12.44 -17.64 11.96
CA VAL A 269 -12.59 -16.30 11.38
C VAL A 269 -13.12 -15.31 12.42
N LYS A 270 -14.03 -15.75 13.30
CA LYS A 270 -14.53 -14.92 14.42
C LYS A 270 -13.44 -14.57 15.43
N PHE A 271 -12.56 -15.50 15.78
CA PHE A 271 -11.40 -15.20 16.62
C PHE A 271 -10.49 -14.14 15.98
N LEU A 272 -10.22 -14.24 14.68
CA LEU A 272 -9.43 -13.24 13.96
C LEU A 272 -10.15 -11.88 13.89
N ASN A 273 -11.47 -11.87 13.75
CA ASN A 273 -12.27 -10.65 13.80
C ASN A 273 -12.10 -9.94 15.16
N ASP A 274 -12.19 -10.70 16.26
CA ASP A 274 -12.05 -10.13 17.59
C ASP A 274 -10.61 -9.68 17.86
N VAL A 275 -9.59 -10.35 17.32
CA VAL A 275 -8.20 -9.85 17.32
C VAL A 275 -8.10 -8.52 16.60
N ALA A 276 -8.71 -8.36 15.41
CA ALA A 276 -8.68 -7.09 14.67
C ALA A 276 -9.32 -5.93 15.46
N VAL A 277 -10.38 -6.21 16.21
CA VAL A 277 -11.10 -5.20 17.02
C VAL A 277 -10.31 -4.80 18.28
N TYR A 278 -9.81 -5.80 19.03
CA TYR A 278 -9.28 -5.56 20.38
C TYR A 278 -7.77 -5.35 20.45
N VAL A 279 -7.02 -5.87 19.48
CA VAL A 279 -5.55 -5.75 19.47
C VAL A 279 -5.13 -4.73 18.39
N ASN A 280 -5.09 -3.47 18.78
CA ASN A 280 -4.64 -2.38 17.91
C ASN A 280 -3.44 -1.65 18.49
N GLN A 281 -2.78 -0.81 17.70
CA GLN A 281 -1.61 -0.03 18.10
C GLN A 281 -2.02 1.17 18.99
N ALA A 282 -2.47 0.88 20.21
CA ALA A 282 -2.89 1.89 21.20
C ALA A 282 -3.82 2.99 20.64
N GLY A 283 -4.74 2.61 19.75
CA GLY A 283 -5.67 3.54 19.09
C GLY A 283 -5.09 4.37 17.94
N LYS A 284 -3.79 4.20 17.62
CA LYS A 284 -3.15 4.94 16.51
C LYS A 284 -3.46 4.34 15.14
N ARG A 285 -3.62 3.02 15.07
CA ARG A 285 -4.01 2.28 13.86
C ARG A 285 -4.93 1.13 14.24
N ALA A 286 -6.08 1.01 13.56
CA ALA A 286 -6.99 -0.11 13.76
C ALA A 286 -6.36 -1.41 13.26
N GLY A 287 -6.61 -2.52 13.92
CA GLY A 287 -6.25 -3.85 13.43
C GLY A 287 -7.00 -4.16 12.13
N ALA A 288 -6.31 -4.71 11.14
CA ALA A 288 -6.91 -5.01 9.84
C ALA A 288 -6.43 -6.38 9.33
N ILE A 289 -7.38 -7.27 9.08
CA ILE A 289 -7.12 -8.66 8.68
C ILE A 289 -7.97 -9.02 7.46
N THR A 290 -7.30 -9.52 6.41
CA THR A 290 -7.94 -10.18 5.29
C THR A 290 -7.84 -11.69 5.51
N VAL A 291 -8.97 -12.41 5.40
CA VAL A 291 -8.97 -13.87 5.40
C VAL A 291 -9.20 -14.35 3.98
N ALA A 292 -8.39 -15.28 3.51
CA ALA A 292 -8.46 -15.83 2.16
C ALA A 292 -8.98 -17.26 2.17
N LEU A 293 -9.98 -17.54 1.30
CA LEU A 293 -10.55 -18.85 1.11
C LEU A 293 -10.61 -19.20 -0.39
N PRO A 294 -10.15 -20.40 -0.80
CA PRO A 294 -10.25 -20.79 -2.19
C PRO A 294 -11.70 -21.10 -2.60
N MET A 295 -12.03 -20.79 -3.86
CA MET A 295 -13.36 -20.95 -4.43
C MET A 295 -13.85 -22.41 -4.43
N TRP A 296 -12.97 -23.38 -4.33
CA TRP A 296 -13.25 -24.80 -4.25
C TRP A 296 -13.47 -25.31 -2.80
N HIS A 297 -13.34 -24.47 -1.76
CA HIS A 297 -13.55 -24.89 -0.37
C HIS A 297 -15.03 -25.06 -0.07
N ALA A 298 -15.41 -26.14 0.64
CA ALA A 298 -16.82 -26.44 0.90
C ALA A 298 -17.57 -25.36 1.72
N ASP A 299 -16.88 -24.54 2.50
CA ASP A 299 -17.51 -23.45 3.25
C ASP A 299 -17.65 -22.12 2.46
N ILE A 300 -17.21 -22.09 1.19
CA ILE A 300 -17.13 -20.84 0.40
C ILE A 300 -18.45 -20.09 0.30
N SER A 301 -19.57 -20.80 0.03
CA SER A 301 -20.87 -20.13 -0.18
C SER A 301 -21.35 -19.38 1.05
N ASN A 302 -21.13 -19.94 2.25
CA ASN A 302 -21.44 -19.25 3.51
C ASN A 302 -20.40 -18.18 3.86
N TYR A 303 -19.14 -18.40 3.43
CA TYR A 303 -18.05 -17.42 3.62
C TYR A 303 -18.32 -16.13 2.86
N LEU A 304 -18.90 -16.17 1.67
CA LEU A 304 -19.29 -14.98 0.92
C LEU A 304 -20.22 -14.06 1.75
N ASP A 305 -21.07 -14.63 2.61
CA ASP A 305 -22.08 -13.89 3.36
C ASP A 305 -21.56 -13.27 4.68
N ILE A 306 -20.27 -13.37 5.03
CA ILE A 306 -19.78 -12.97 6.37
C ILE A 306 -19.89 -11.46 6.65
N GLN A 307 -19.98 -10.62 5.62
CA GLN A 307 -20.12 -9.18 5.73
C GLN A 307 -21.47 -8.62 5.30
N THR A 308 -22.36 -9.45 4.76
CA THR A 308 -23.71 -9.00 4.38
C THR A 308 -24.57 -8.74 5.62
N GLU A 309 -25.52 -7.82 5.53
CA GLU A 309 -26.42 -7.48 6.65
C GLU A 309 -27.38 -8.63 6.97
N ALA A 310 -27.84 -9.36 5.95
CA ALA A 310 -28.78 -10.46 6.11
C ALA A 310 -28.13 -11.74 6.68
N GLY A 311 -28.87 -12.49 7.50
CA GLY A 311 -28.47 -13.80 8.00
C GLY A 311 -28.20 -13.86 9.51
N ASP A 312 -27.56 -14.94 9.98
CA ASP A 312 -27.28 -15.18 11.41
C ASP A 312 -26.14 -14.27 11.90
N PRO A 313 -26.39 -13.34 12.84
CA PRO A 313 -25.36 -12.40 13.35
C PRO A 313 -24.13 -13.10 13.96
N ARG A 314 -24.29 -14.34 14.47
CA ARG A 314 -23.20 -15.11 15.04
C ARG A 314 -22.16 -15.55 14.01
N LYS A 315 -22.52 -15.54 12.72
CA LYS A 315 -21.64 -15.87 11.58
C LYS A 315 -21.06 -14.62 10.91
N LYS A 316 -21.37 -13.43 11.39
CA LYS A 316 -20.89 -12.17 10.82
C LYS A 316 -19.54 -11.79 11.41
N CYS A 317 -18.66 -11.26 10.54
CA CYS A 317 -17.30 -10.84 10.85
C CYS A 317 -17.03 -9.52 10.09
N PHE A 318 -17.60 -8.41 10.57
CA PHE A 318 -17.59 -7.13 9.87
C PHE A 318 -16.21 -6.46 9.80
N ASP A 319 -15.30 -6.84 10.69
CA ASP A 319 -13.93 -6.28 10.73
C ASP A 319 -12.92 -7.10 9.90
N ILE A 320 -13.33 -8.30 9.45
CA ILE A 320 -12.55 -9.12 8.50
C ILE A 320 -12.83 -8.67 7.07
N LYS A 321 -11.78 -8.51 6.27
CA LYS A 321 -11.89 -8.30 4.83
C LYS A 321 -11.83 -9.66 4.12
N PRO A 322 -12.91 -10.15 3.55
CA PRO A 322 -12.87 -11.43 2.85
C PRO A 322 -12.09 -11.33 1.54
N GLN A 323 -11.34 -12.40 1.23
CA GLN A 323 -10.66 -12.61 -0.05
C GLN A 323 -11.04 -13.98 -0.59
N ILE A 324 -11.27 -14.09 -1.89
CA ILE A 324 -11.46 -15.38 -2.57
C ILE A 324 -10.34 -15.66 -3.56
N CYS A 325 -9.87 -16.92 -3.58
CA CYS A 325 -8.85 -17.37 -4.53
C CYS A 325 -9.57 -18.18 -5.63
N VAL A 326 -9.58 -17.63 -6.84
CA VAL A 326 -10.38 -18.13 -7.96
C VAL A 326 -9.47 -18.79 -9.01
N PRO A 327 -9.64 -20.09 -9.29
CA PRO A 327 -8.90 -20.77 -10.35
C PRO A 327 -9.53 -20.51 -11.73
N ASP A 328 -8.71 -20.58 -12.80
CA ASP A 328 -9.13 -20.42 -14.19
C ASP A 328 -10.25 -21.43 -14.57
N LEU A 329 -10.22 -22.64 -14.03
CA LEU A 329 -11.25 -23.65 -14.26
C LEU A 329 -12.65 -23.13 -13.88
N PHE A 330 -12.79 -22.45 -12.71
CA PHE A 330 -14.07 -21.89 -12.31
C PHE A 330 -14.54 -20.82 -13.30
N MET A 331 -13.64 -19.96 -13.76
CA MET A 331 -13.96 -18.90 -14.72
C MET A 331 -14.40 -19.46 -16.07
N LYS A 332 -13.82 -20.58 -16.50
CA LYS A 332 -14.26 -21.30 -17.72
C LYS A 332 -15.68 -21.91 -17.53
N LEU A 333 -15.91 -22.59 -16.40
CA LEU A 333 -17.18 -23.30 -16.15
C LEU A 333 -18.37 -22.34 -15.95
N LYS A 334 -18.20 -21.22 -15.26
CA LYS A 334 -19.29 -20.25 -15.01
C LYS A 334 -19.91 -19.64 -16.25
N ASN A 335 -19.22 -19.71 -17.40
CA ASN A 335 -19.72 -19.18 -18.68
C ASN A 335 -20.73 -20.13 -19.33
N ASN A 336 -20.77 -21.38 -18.92
CA ASN A 336 -21.78 -22.36 -19.36
C ASN A 336 -22.88 -22.48 -18.30
N PRO A 337 -24.16 -22.20 -18.62
CA PRO A 337 -25.25 -22.19 -17.65
C PRO A 337 -25.58 -23.57 -17.03
N ASP A 338 -25.17 -24.66 -17.67
CA ASP A 338 -25.45 -26.02 -17.22
C ASP A 338 -24.36 -26.64 -16.37
N GLU A 339 -23.18 -25.97 -16.29
CA GLU A 339 -22.03 -26.51 -15.57
C GLU A 339 -22.17 -26.38 -14.05
N LEU A 340 -21.70 -27.42 -13.36
CA LEU A 340 -21.71 -27.53 -11.93
C LEU A 340 -20.31 -27.27 -11.35
N TRP A 341 -20.27 -26.51 -10.27
CA TRP A 341 -19.08 -26.32 -9.46
C TRP A 341 -19.18 -27.13 -8.16
N HIS A 342 -18.20 -27.99 -7.93
CA HIS A 342 -18.09 -28.81 -6.72
C HIS A 342 -17.09 -28.16 -5.76
N THR A 343 -17.45 -28.12 -4.49
CA THR A 343 -16.60 -27.62 -3.42
C THR A 343 -16.35 -28.72 -2.41
N PHE A 344 -15.12 -28.77 -1.89
CA PHE A 344 -14.64 -29.92 -1.14
C PHE A 344 -14.16 -29.54 0.25
N CYS A 345 -14.20 -30.50 1.19
CA CYS A 345 -13.48 -30.40 2.45
C CYS A 345 -12.00 -30.76 2.23
N PRO A 346 -11.05 -29.85 2.44
CA PRO A 346 -9.63 -30.12 2.19
C PRO A 346 -9.10 -31.33 2.99
N TYR A 347 -9.50 -31.47 4.25
CA TYR A 347 -9.13 -32.59 5.09
C TYR A 347 -9.58 -33.94 4.50
N GLU A 348 -10.80 -34.01 4.00
CA GLU A 348 -11.35 -35.25 3.46
C GLU A 348 -10.65 -35.62 2.13
N VAL A 349 -10.43 -34.64 1.27
CA VAL A 349 -9.69 -34.82 0.00
C VAL A 349 -8.28 -35.35 0.26
N GLU A 350 -7.56 -34.72 1.18
CA GLU A 350 -6.18 -35.15 1.52
C GLU A 350 -6.17 -36.55 2.14
N LYS A 351 -7.10 -36.83 3.05
CA LYS A 351 -7.18 -38.14 3.75
C LYS A 351 -7.56 -39.29 2.82
N VAL A 352 -8.50 -39.08 1.90
CA VAL A 352 -9.06 -40.14 1.04
C VAL A 352 -8.25 -40.30 -0.25
N LEU A 353 -7.83 -39.21 -0.86
CA LEU A 353 -7.20 -39.22 -2.19
C LEU A 353 -5.70 -38.91 -2.14
N GLY A 354 -5.14 -38.41 -1.02
CA GLY A 354 -3.78 -37.92 -0.92
C GLY A 354 -3.54 -36.66 -1.75
N ILE A 355 -4.60 -35.91 -2.09
CA ILE A 355 -4.53 -34.73 -2.94
C ILE A 355 -4.56 -33.45 -2.08
N ARG A 356 -3.67 -32.52 -2.39
CA ARG A 356 -3.55 -31.19 -1.80
C ARG A 356 -3.91 -30.15 -2.86
N LEU A 357 -5.21 -29.82 -3.00
CA LEU A 357 -5.68 -28.83 -3.99
C LEU A 357 -5.07 -27.44 -3.79
N ASP A 358 -4.72 -27.08 -2.56
CA ASP A 358 -4.08 -25.81 -2.22
C ASP A 358 -2.62 -25.67 -2.71
N LEU A 359 -2.01 -26.79 -3.12
CA LEU A 359 -0.67 -26.84 -3.70
C LEU A 359 -0.68 -26.99 -5.24
N MET A 360 -1.83 -26.79 -5.88
CA MET A 360 -2.01 -27.02 -7.31
C MET A 360 -2.62 -25.79 -7.99
N TRP A 361 -2.26 -25.60 -9.25
CA TRP A 361 -2.79 -24.57 -10.14
C TRP A 361 -2.70 -25.03 -11.60
N GLY A 362 -3.39 -24.37 -12.52
CA GLY A 362 -3.39 -24.70 -13.95
C GLY A 362 -3.91 -26.13 -14.20
N ASP A 363 -3.31 -26.81 -15.18
CA ASP A 363 -3.72 -28.14 -15.60
C ASP A 363 -3.65 -29.17 -14.43
N ALA A 364 -2.65 -29.05 -13.56
CA ALA A 364 -2.53 -29.92 -12.40
C ALA A 364 -3.69 -29.78 -11.42
N PHE A 365 -4.18 -28.56 -11.22
CA PHE A 365 -5.37 -28.32 -10.42
C PHE A 365 -6.62 -28.86 -11.11
N GLU A 366 -6.78 -28.65 -12.39
CA GLU A 366 -7.93 -29.13 -13.18
C GLU A 366 -8.01 -30.67 -13.12
N ASP A 367 -6.91 -31.39 -13.36
CA ASP A 367 -6.84 -32.84 -13.25
C ASP A 367 -7.19 -33.35 -11.85
N ALA A 368 -6.67 -32.70 -10.81
CA ALA A 368 -6.95 -33.05 -9.42
C ALA A 368 -8.40 -32.76 -9.04
N TYR A 369 -8.96 -31.64 -9.48
CA TYR A 369 -10.35 -31.27 -9.27
C TYR A 369 -11.30 -32.33 -9.83
N TRP A 370 -11.11 -32.79 -11.08
CA TRP A 370 -11.95 -33.84 -11.69
C TRP A 370 -11.77 -35.18 -11.03
N LYS A 371 -10.61 -35.51 -10.45
CA LYS A 371 -10.44 -36.69 -9.59
C LYS A 371 -11.31 -36.60 -8.33
N CYS A 372 -11.36 -35.42 -7.70
CA CYS A 372 -12.25 -35.20 -6.54
C CYS A 372 -13.73 -35.33 -6.92
N VAL A 373 -14.16 -34.77 -8.05
CA VAL A 373 -15.53 -34.91 -8.56
C VAL A 373 -15.89 -36.38 -8.79
N ASN A 374 -15.00 -37.13 -9.42
CA ASN A 374 -15.21 -38.57 -9.66
C ASN A 374 -15.27 -39.38 -8.35
N ALA A 375 -14.44 -39.03 -7.36
CA ALA A 375 -14.50 -39.68 -6.04
C ALA A 375 -15.84 -39.39 -5.31
N TYR A 376 -16.36 -38.17 -5.41
CA TYR A 376 -17.66 -37.80 -4.90
C TYR A 376 -18.78 -38.66 -5.54
N HIS A 377 -18.78 -38.80 -6.86
CA HIS A 377 -19.78 -39.62 -7.56
C HIS A 377 -19.67 -41.10 -7.23
N LYS A 378 -18.53 -41.61 -6.78
CA LYS A 378 -18.35 -42.98 -6.27
C LYS A 378 -18.76 -43.13 -4.81
N GLY A 379 -19.00 -42.01 -4.11
CA GLY A 379 -19.35 -42.02 -2.69
C GLY A 379 -18.13 -42.06 -1.76
N ASP A 380 -16.93 -41.84 -2.26
CA ASP A 380 -15.69 -41.84 -1.48
C ASP A 380 -15.51 -40.51 -0.68
N LEU A 381 -16.09 -39.41 -1.16
CA LEU A 381 -16.13 -38.12 -0.49
C LEU A 381 -17.53 -37.77 -0.05
N GLU A 382 -17.70 -37.35 1.22
CA GLU A 382 -19.03 -37.09 1.82
C GLU A 382 -19.29 -35.56 1.98
N VAL A 383 -18.25 -34.77 2.31
CA VAL A 383 -18.37 -33.32 2.55
C VAL A 383 -18.06 -32.54 1.27
N VAL A 384 -19.00 -32.67 0.34
CA VAL A 384 -19.00 -31.98 -0.95
C VAL A 384 -20.27 -31.14 -1.08
N ARG A 385 -20.16 -29.92 -1.60
CA ARG A 385 -21.33 -29.10 -1.93
C ARG A 385 -21.27 -28.76 -3.40
N VAL A 386 -22.42 -28.84 -4.07
CA VAL A 386 -22.52 -28.67 -5.52
C VAL A 386 -23.41 -27.48 -5.81
N TYR A 387 -22.92 -26.59 -6.66
CA TYR A 387 -23.60 -25.39 -7.09
C TYR A 387 -23.62 -25.31 -8.61
N ASN A 388 -24.65 -24.67 -9.18
CA ASN A 388 -24.53 -24.19 -10.55
C ASN A 388 -23.45 -23.10 -10.58
N ALA A 389 -22.45 -23.25 -11.44
CA ALA A 389 -21.28 -22.37 -11.45
C ALA A 389 -21.64 -20.90 -11.71
N LYS A 390 -22.53 -20.65 -12.69
CA LYS A 390 -23.01 -19.31 -13.03
C LYS A 390 -23.80 -18.68 -11.89
N ALA A 391 -24.73 -19.45 -11.29
CA ALA A 391 -25.53 -18.95 -10.16
C ALA A 391 -24.67 -18.64 -8.93
N HIS A 392 -23.62 -19.43 -8.69
CA HIS A 392 -22.68 -19.18 -7.60
C HIS A 392 -21.86 -17.90 -7.84
N TRP A 393 -21.46 -17.64 -9.10
CA TRP A 393 -20.81 -16.41 -9.48
C TRP A 393 -21.73 -15.18 -9.34
N VAL A 394 -23.00 -15.31 -9.75
CA VAL A 394 -24.00 -14.24 -9.56
C VAL A 394 -24.18 -13.92 -8.08
N LYS A 395 -24.23 -14.93 -7.20
CA LYS A 395 -24.25 -14.71 -5.74
C LYS A 395 -23.03 -13.90 -5.28
N PHE A 396 -21.84 -14.25 -5.72
CA PHE A 396 -20.63 -13.47 -5.41
C PHE A 396 -20.78 -12.00 -5.85
N LEU A 397 -21.22 -11.74 -7.08
CA LEU A 397 -21.40 -10.38 -7.58
C LEU A 397 -22.45 -9.58 -6.79
N GLN A 398 -23.52 -10.22 -6.32
CA GLN A 398 -24.51 -9.59 -5.44
C GLN A 398 -23.90 -9.15 -4.12
N VAL A 399 -23.07 -10.00 -3.51
CA VAL A 399 -22.34 -9.65 -2.28
C VAL A 399 -21.37 -8.48 -2.52
N VAL A 400 -20.68 -8.46 -3.66
CA VAL A 400 -19.79 -7.35 -4.03
C VAL A 400 -20.55 -6.03 -4.14
N VAL A 401 -21.71 -6.01 -4.79
CA VAL A 401 -22.53 -4.79 -4.90
C VAL A 401 -22.97 -4.28 -3.52
N GLU A 402 -23.27 -5.19 -2.59
CA GLU A 402 -23.69 -4.84 -1.23
C GLU A 402 -22.53 -4.33 -0.36
N THR A 403 -21.36 -4.98 -0.46
CA THR A 403 -20.27 -4.81 0.53
C THR A 403 -18.97 -4.21 -0.02
N GLY A 404 -18.82 -4.14 -1.34
CA GLY A 404 -17.56 -3.80 -2.01
C GLY A 404 -16.52 -4.93 -2.01
N MET A 405 -16.84 -6.08 -1.46
CA MET A 405 -15.97 -7.25 -1.23
C MET A 405 -16.71 -8.54 -1.56
N PRO A 406 -16.07 -9.72 -1.63
CA PRO A 406 -14.66 -10.05 -1.35
C PRO A 406 -13.66 -9.52 -2.38
N TYR A 407 -12.38 -9.35 -1.96
CA TYR A 407 -11.27 -9.20 -2.88
C TYR A 407 -11.05 -10.47 -3.68
N VAL A 408 -10.51 -10.34 -4.89
CA VAL A 408 -10.23 -11.50 -5.75
C VAL A 408 -8.73 -11.65 -5.96
N PHE A 409 -8.29 -12.89 -5.84
CA PHE A 409 -6.94 -13.36 -6.15
C PHE A 409 -7.07 -14.42 -7.27
N TRP A 410 -6.55 -14.12 -8.46
CA TRP A 410 -6.59 -15.01 -9.61
C TRP A 410 -5.48 -16.04 -9.52
N THR A 411 -5.79 -17.21 -8.96
CA THR A 411 -4.82 -18.23 -8.55
C THR A 411 -3.85 -18.63 -9.67
N ASP A 412 -4.37 -18.90 -10.85
CA ASP A 412 -3.55 -19.38 -11.98
C ASP A 412 -2.69 -18.25 -12.57
N THR A 413 -3.27 -17.06 -12.74
CA THR A 413 -2.55 -15.89 -13.24
C THR A 413 -1.37 -15.52 -12.34
N VAL A 414 -1.60 -15.54 -11.02
CA VAL A 414 -0.52 -15.29 -10.03
C VAL A 414 0.56 -16.34 -10.12
N ASN A 415 0.21 -17.63 -10.11
CA ASN A 415 1.18 -18.70 -10.03
C ASN A 415 1.94 -18.93 -11.36
N ARG A 416 1.32 -18.58 -12.49
CA ARG A 416 2.01 -18.56 -13.80
C ARG A 416 3.22 -17.63 -13.78
N MET A 417 3.10 -16.50 -13.06
CA MET A 417 4.13 -15.46 -12.94
C MET A 417 4.77 -15.39 -11.54
N ASN A 418 4.70 -16.45 -10.74
CA ASN A 418 5.42 -16.53 -9.48
C ASN A 418 6.92 -16.75 -9.73
N PRO A 419 7.80 -15.78 -9.43
CA PRO A 419 9.24 -15.94 -9.65
C PRO A 419 9.84 -17.15 -8.92
N ASN A 420 9.22 -17.52 -7.79
CA ASN A 420 9.66 -18.63 -6.93
C ASN A 420 8.78 -19.89 -7.05
N LYS A 421 8.16 -20.15 -8.22
CA LYS A 421 7.29 -21.32 -8.42
C LYS A 421 7.97 -22.66 -8.15
N HIS A 422 9.29 -22.74 -8.24
CA HIS A 422 10.10 -23.90 -7.86
C HIS A 422 10.10 -24.17 -6.34
N CYS A 423 9.74 -23.20 -5.52
CA CYS A 423 9.61 -23.33 -4.06
C CYS A 423 8.19 -23.65 -3.60
N GLY A 424 7.20 -23.60 -4.47
CA GLY A 424 5.80 -23.89 -4.15
C GLY A 424 4.79 -22.90 -4.75
N VAL A 425 3.56 -22.97 -4.25
CA VAL A 425 2.39 -22.21 -4.75
C VAL A 425 2.12 -21.01 -3.88
N VAL A 426 1.88 -19.86 -4.49
CA VAL A 426 1.31 -18.68 -3.83
C VAL A 426 -0.18 -18.88 -3.65
N LYS A 427 -0.66 -18.79 -2.41
CA LYS A 427 -2.03 -19.20 -2.02
C LYS A 427 -2.98 -18.04 -1.83
N CYS A 428 -2.50 -16.88 -1.43
CA CYS A 428 -3.29 -15.67 -1.20
C CYS A 428 -2.42 -14.42 -1.21
N ALA A 429 -3.05 -13.25 -1.11
CA ALA A 429 -2.37 -11.96 -0.99
C ALA A 429 -2.50 -11.36 0.42
N ASN A 430 -1.77 -10.25 0.66
CA ASN A 430 -1.81 -9.45 1.88
C ASN A 430 -3.14 -8.70 2.05
N LEU A 431 -3.21 -7.81 3.04
CA LEU A 431 -4.40 -7.02 3.37
C LEU A 431 -5.00 -6.26 2.19
N CYS A 432 -4.17 -5.63 1.37
CA CYS A 432 -4.59 -4.78 0.26
C CYS A 432 -4.34 -5.41 -1.13
N VAL A 433 -4.04 -6.68 -1.17
CA VAL A 433 -3.88 -7.59 -2.32
C VAL A 433 -2.74 -7.25 -3.30
N GLU A 434 -1.86 -6.29 -2.97
CA GLU A 434 -0.72 -5.92 -3.82
C GLU A 434 0.50 -6.82 -3.66
N SER A 435 0.66 -7.48 -2.48
CA SER A 435 1.89 -8.20 -2.17
C SER A 435 1.61 -9.64 -1.76
N TYR A 436 2.45 -10.54 -2.21
CA TYR A 436 2.37 -11.96 -1.87
C TYR A 436 3.67 -12.68 -2.21
N SER A 437 3.89 -13.84 -1.63
CA SER A 437 4.97 -14.77 -1.93
C SER A 437 4.60 -16.17 -1.45
N ASN A 438 5.51 -17.14 -1.57
CA ASN A 438 5.37 -18.46 -0.99
C ASN A 438 5.28 -18.34 0.54
N ILE A 439 4.40 -19.12 1.15
CA ILE A 439 4.16 -19.17 2.61
C ILE A 439 4.04 -20.61 3.09
N ASP A 440 4.36 -20.82 4.37
CA ASP A 440 4.15 -22.07 5.07
C ASP A 440 3.76 -21.77 6.53
N ALA A 441 2.76 -22.47 7.05
CA ALA A 441 2.17 -22.19 8.35
C ALA A 441 3.18 -22.20 9.52
N ASP A 442 4.22 -23.02 9.42
CA ASP A 442 5.15 -23.28 10.51
C ASP A 442 6.48 -22.52 10.37
N ILE A 443 6.93 -22.28 9.14
CA ILE A 443 8.29 -21.80 8.89
C ILE A 443 8.40 -20.50 8.07
N GLU A 444 7.41 -20.12 7.29
CA GLU A 444 7.49 -18.97 6.37
C GLU A 444 6.23 -18.09 6.41
N ALA A 445 6.38 -16.84 6.83
CA ALA A 445 5.34 -15.82 6.70
C ALA A 445 5.87 -14.66 5.86
N HIS A 446 5.16 -14.33 4.77
CA HIS A 446 5.52 -13.22 3.91
C HIS A 446 5.43 -11.88 4.64
N THR A 447 6.31 -10.95 4.28
CA THR A 447 6.29 -9.55 4.76
C THR A 447 6.34 -8.57 3.60
N CYS A 448 5.57 -7.51 3.70
CA CYS A 448 5.54 -6.44 2.71
C CYS A 448 6.53 -5.34 3.10
N ASN A 449 7.66 -5.27 2.39
CA ASN A 449 8.67 -4.21 2.53
C ASN A 449 8.45 -3.22 1.39
N LEU A 450 7.73 -2.11 1.65
CA LEU A 450 7.15 -1.24 0.63
C LEU A 450 7.68 0.19 0.68
N ALA A 451 7.91 0.75 -0.51
CA ALA A 451 8.03 2.17 -0.80
C ALA A 451 7.42 2.44 -2.18
N SER A 452 7.05 3.68 -2.48
CA SER A 452 6.47 4.02 -3.78
C SER A 452 7.21 5.18 -4.44
N ILE A 453 7.32 5.17 -5.76
CA ILE A 453 7.77 6.31 -6.54
C ILE A 453 6.59 7.25 -6.73
N VAL A 454 6.76 8.53 -6.40
CA VAL A 454 5.77 9.57 -6.66
C VAL A 454 5.98 10.04 -8.10
N VAL A 455 5.37 9.31 -9.03
CA VAL A 455 5.69 9.40 -10.46
C VAL A 455 5.45 10.79 -11.07
N GLY A 456 4.45 11.52 -10.58
CA GLY A 456 4.18 12.90 -11.02
C GLY A 456 5.29 13.89 -10.67
N ARG A 457 6.12 13.60 -9.65
CA ARG A 457 7.24 14.46 -9.22
C ARG A 457 8.54 14.19 -9.95
N CYS A 458 8.67 13.09 -10.67
CA CYS A 458 9.81 12.84 -11.54
C CYS A 458 9.77 13.83 -12.72
N GLU A 459 10.86 14.48 -13.01
CA GLU A 459 10.92 15.53 -14.06
C GLU A 459 10.75 14.94 -15.45
N THR A 460 11.39 13.80 -15.69
CA THR A 460 11.32 13.04 -16.95
C THR A 460 10.92 11.60 -16.70
N LEU A 461 10.58 10.86 -17.75
CA LEU A 461 10.27 9.44 -17.65
C LEU A 461 11.51 8.61 -17.28
N GLU A 462 12.71 9.02 -17.74
CA GLU A 462 13.97 8.34 -17.41
C GLU A 462 14.29 8.43 -15.91
N GLU A 463 13.85 9.50 -15.24
CA GLU A 463 14.04 9.64 -13.80
C GLU A 463 13.28 8.58 -13.00
N LEU A 464 12.20 8.00 -13.54
CA LEU A 464 11.53 6.85 -12.92
C LEU A 464 12.49 5.70 -12.68
N THR A 465 13.34 5.40 -13.66
CA THR A 465 14.38 4.34 -13.54
C THR A 465 15.41 4.70 -12.45
N VAL A 466 15.82 5.96 -12.36
CA VAL A 466 16.76 6.41 -11.32
C VAL A 466 16.16 6.27 -9.92
N GLN A 467 14.93 6.74 -9.74
CA GLN A 467 14.25 6.65 -8.44
C GLN A 467 13.91 5.19 -8.07
N ALA A 468 13.61 4.34 -9.06
CA ALA A 468 13.40 2.91 -8.83
C ALA A 468 14.66 2.22 -8.29
N ARG A 469 15.84 2.56 -8.81
CA ARG A 469 17.11 2.06 -8.28
C ARG A 469 17.31 2.46 -6.83
N VAL A 470 17.12 3.74 -6.51
CA VAL A 470 17.24 4.24 -5.12
C VAL A 470 16.25 3.52 -4.19
N ALA A 471 14.97 3.40 -4.61
CA ALA A 471 13.94 2.73 -3.82
C ALA A 471 14.27 1.24 -3.57
N THR A 472 14.81 0.54 -4.57
CA THR A 472 15.22 -0.86 -4.45
C THR A 472 16.32 -1.04 -3.39
N ARG A 473 17.37 -0.21 -3.40
CA ARG A 473 18.43 -0.26 -2.38
C ARG A 473 17.91 0.12 -1.00
N ILE A 474 17.04 1.12 -0.88
CA ILE A 474 16.35 1.46 0.38
C ILE A 474 15.64 0.22 0.94
N LEU A 475 14.87 -0.48 0.12
CA LEU A 475 14.07 -1.62 0.56
C LEU A 475 14.92 -2.86 0.86
N ASP A 476 15.97 -3.14 0.09
CA ASP A 476 16.90 -4.23 0.41
C ASP A 476 17.64 -3.99 1.72
N ASN A 477 18.10 -2.75 1.97
CA ASN A 477 18.67 -2.35 3.26
C ASN A 477 17.64 -2.49 4.39
N GLY A 478 16.38 -2.20 4.13
CA GLY A 478 15.27 -2.34 5.08
C GLY A 478 15.06 -3.77 5.57
N ILE A 479 15.35 -4.79 4.75
CA ILE A 479 15.28 -6.19 5.16
C ILE A 479 16.24 -6.48 6.32
N GLU A 480 17.41 -5.85 6.34
CA GLU A 480 18.38 -5.97 7.44
C GLU A 480 17.96 -5.14 8.68
N LEU A 481 17.29 -4.02 8.47
CA LEU A 481 16.93 -3.06 9.52
C LEU A 481 15.64 -3.41 10.24
N THR A 482 14.70 -4.08 9.57
CA THR A 482 13.37 -4.38 10.14
C THR A 482 13.45 -5.32 11.34
N ARG A 483 12.54 -5.14 12.27
CA ARG A 483 12.33 -6.03 13.43
C ARG A 483 10.94 -6.67 13.33
N PRO A 484 10.79 -7.72 12.52
CA PRO A 484 9.50 -8.38 12.37
C PRO A 484 9.00 -8.95 13.69
N PRO A 485 7.70 -8.84 13.99
CA PRO A 485 7.14 -9.33 15.26
C PRO A 485 7.19 -10.85 15.41
N VAL A 486 7.27 -11.58 14.31
CA VAL A 486 7.27 -13.05 14.29
C VAL A 486 8.51 -13.61 13.58
N ALA A 487 9.11 -14.64 14.15
CA ALA A 487 10.40 -15.18 13.68
C ALA A 487 10.32 -15.75 12.25
N ILE A 488 9.19 -16.39 11.89
CA ILE A 488 8.97 -16.98 10.57
C ILE A 488 8.93 -15.93 9.44
N SER A 489 8.63 -14.67 9.77
CA SER A 489 8.71 -13.54 8.83
C SER A 489 10.17 -13.15 8.56
N LYS A 490 11.02 -13.18 9.57
CA LYS A 490 12.46 -12.93 9.38
C LYS A 490 13.09 -13.99 8.49
N PHE A 491 12.72 -15.26 8.69
CA PHE A 491 13.21 -16.35 7.85
C PHE A 491 12.80 -16.15 6.38
N HIS A 492 11.53 -15.84 6.13
CA HIS A 492 11.03 -15.54 4.78
C HIS A 492 11.78 -14.37 4.13
N ASN A 493 11.93 -13.24 4.85
CA ASN A 493 12.66 -12.07 4.36
C ASN A 493 14.08 -12.41 3.92
N LEU A 494 14.80 -13.22 4.68
CA LEU A 494 16.18 -13.60 4.35
C LEU A 494 16.25 -14.61 3.21
N LYS A 495 15.26 -15.51 3.07
CA LYS A 495 15.23 -16.55 2.01
C LYS A 495 14.90 -15.97 0.65
N TYR A 496 13.88 -15.13 0.55
CA TYR A 496 13.36 -14.63 -0.72
C TYR A 496 13.72 -13.18 -1.01
N ARG A 497 14.04 -12.40 0.01
CA ARG A 497 14.35 -10.95 -0.08
C ARG A 497 13.32 -10.19 -0.92
N THR A 498 12.05 -10.45 -0.66
CA THR A 498 10.95 -9.78 -1.34
C THR A 498 10.87 -8.31 -0.96
N ILE A 499 10.79 -7.45 -1.94
CA ILE A 499 10.53 -6.01 -1.80
C ILE A 499 9.36 -5.60 -2.69
N GLY A 500 8.83 -4.41 -2.50
CA GLY A 500 7.75 -3.90 -3.33
C GLY A 500 7.88 -2.40 -3.57
N VAL A 501 8.47 -2.05 -4.71
CA VAL A 501 8.45 -0.67 -5.21
C VAL A 501 7.09 -0.43 -5.85
N GLY A 502 6.32 0.49 -5.30
CA GLY A 502 4.98 0.85 -5.75
C GLY A 502 4.95 2.09 -6.63
N ILE A 503 3.74 2.42 -7.07
CA ILE A 503 3.42 3.60 -7.86
C ILE A 503 2.46 4.47 -7.04
N GLN A 504 2.83 5.73 -6.82
CA GLN A 504 1.99 6.74 -6.21
C GLN A 504 1.83 7.90 -7.20
N GLY A 505 0.62 8.41 -7.35
CA GLY A 505 0.36 9.48 -8.28
C GLY A 505 0.31 9.06 -9.75
N LEU A 506 -0.23 7.88 -10.06
CA LEU A 506 -0.37 7.47 -11.47
C LEU A 506 -1.27 8.44 -12.24
N HIS A 507 -2.37 8.92 -11.65
CA HIS A 507 -3.20 9.93 -12.31
C HIS A 507 -2.44 11.25 -12.53
N ASP A 508 -1.55 11.62 -11.62
CA ASP A 508 -0.76 12.84 -11.73
C ASP A 508 0.23 12.79 -12.91
N ILE A 509 0.88 11.65 -13.19
CA ILE A 509 1.74 11.56 -14.36
C ILE A 509 0.95 11.54 -15.67
N PHE A 510 -0.24 10.95 -15.70
CA PHE A 510 -1.14 11.06 -16.84
C PHE A 510 -1.56 12.51 -17.10
N ALA A 511 -1.90 13.25 -16.04
CA ALA A 511 -2.19 14.68 -16.13
C ALA A 511 -0.98 15.49 -16.60
N LYS A 512 0.22 15.24 -16.05
CA LYS A 512 1.47 15.91 -16.43
C LYS A 512 1.76 15.79 -17.92
N TYR A 513 1.56 14.62 -18.50
CA TYR A 513 1.80 14.35 -19.93
C TYR A 513 0.56 14.55 -20.80
N ASN A 514 -0.51 15.10 -20.23
CA ASN A 514 -1.81 15.30 -20.91
C ASN A 514 -2.31 14.05 -21.65
N LYS A 515 -2.22 12.89 -20.96
CA LYS A 515 -2.66 11.59 -21.45
C LYS A 515 -4.00 11.21 -20.83
N PRO A 516 -4.92 10.57 -21.58
CA PRO A 516 -6.12 10.00 -20.96
C PRO A 516 -5.73 8.79 -20.09
N TYR A 517 -6.39 8.64 -18.94
CA TYR A 517 -6.08 7.55 -18.01
C TYR A 517 -6.26 6.13 -18.63
N THR A 518 -7.00 6.02 -19.69
CA THR A 518 -7.20 4.77 -20.47
C THR A 518 -6.07 4.45 -21.45
N ASP A 519 -5.02 5.27 -21.55
CA ASP A 519 -3.81 4.97 -22.33
C ASP A 519 -2.97 3.88 -21.62
N HIS A 520 -3.40 2.63 -21.80
CA HIS A 520 -2.75 1.46 -21.19
C HIS A 520 -1.30 1.26 -21.67
N MET A 521 -0.94 1.77 -22.85
CA MET A 521 0.45 1.71 -23.33
C MET A 521 1.36 2.65 -22.53
N PHE A 522 0.86 3.84 -22.18
CA PHE A 522 1.60 4.76 -21.32
C PHE A 522 1.71 4.22 -19.89
N ALA A 523 0.66 3.60 -19.35
CA ALA A 523 0.73 2.90 -18.05
C ALA A 523 1.80 1.81 -18.08
N MET A 524 1.82 1.01 -19.14
CA MET A 524 2.81 -0.05 -19.33
C MET A 524 4.24 0.50 -19.40
N GLN A 525 4.45 1.62 -20.09
CA GLN A 525 5.76 2.30 -20.16
C GLN A 525 6.23 2.77 -18.77
N VAL A 526 5.33 3.37 -17.98
CA VAL A 526 5.66 3.80 -16.61
C VAL A 526 6.08 2.59 -15.76
N ALA A 527 5.33 1.50 -15.82
CA ALA A 527 5.64 0.29 -15.06
C ALA A 527 6.96 -0.35 -15.52
N GLU A 528 7.22 -0.40 -16.84
CA GLU A 528 8.46 -0.95 -17.39
C GLU A 528 9.69 -0.19 -16.91
N LEU A 529 9.67 1.15 -16.94
CA LEU A 529 10.78 1.97 -16.51
C LEU A 529 11.10 1.78 -15.02
N ILE A 530 10.07 1.59 -14.19
CA ILE A 530 10.23 1.30 -12.77
C ILE A 530 10.81 -0.09 -12.58
N GLU A 531 10.21 -1.13 -13.19
CA GLU A 531 10.70 -2.50 -13.07
C GLU A 531 12.15 -2.63 -13.58
N TYR A 532 12.45 -2.02 -14.72
CA TYR A 532 13.80 -2.01 -15.27
C TYR A 532 14.81 -1.41 -14.28
N GLY A 533 14.49 -0.27 -13.65
CA GLY A 533 15.34 0.34 -12.62
C GLY A 533 15.52 -0.57 -11.40
N CYS A 534 14.44 -1.22 -10.95
CA CYS A 534 14.48 -2.16 -9.84
C CYS A 534 15.39 -3.36 -10.14
N VAL A 535 15.26 -3.96 -11.32
CA VAL A 535 16.08 -5.10 -11.75
C VAL A 535 17.55 -4.71 -11.84
N LEU A 536 17.87 -3.56 -12.45
CA LEU A 536 19.26 -3.09 -12.55
C LEU A 536 19.91 -2.95 -11.17
N GLU A 537 19.22 -2.34 -10.21
CA GLU A 537 19.78 -2.14 -8.87
C GLU A 537 19.88 -3.48 -8.11
N SER A 538 18.90 -4.36 -8.26
CA SER A 538 18.93 -5.67 -7.63
C SER A 538 20.09 -6.55 -8.15
N ILE A 539 20.49 -6.38 -9.41
CA ILE A 539 21.70 -7.00 -9.97
C ILE A 539 22.96 -6.37 -9.34
N GLU A 540 23.05 -5.04 -9.21
CA GLU A 540 24.18 -4.40 -8.55
C GLU A 540 24.31 -4.84 -7.08
N LEU A 541 23.20 -4.95 -6.37
CA LEU A 541 23.17 -5.51 -5.02
C LEU A 541 23.60 -6.98 -4.97
N ALA A 542 23.26 -7.76 -5.99
CA ALA A 542 23.73 -9.14 -6.09
C ALA A 542 25.24 -9.23 -6.33
N LYS A 543 25.84 -8.32 -7.10
CA LYS A 543 27.30 -8.21 -7.27
C LYS A 543 27.99 -7.88 -5.94
N GLU A 544 27.38 -7.02 -5.12
CA GLU A 544 27.95 -6.59 -3.85
C GLU A 544 27.74 -7.61 -2.71
N ARG A 545 26.59 -8.29 -2.67
CA ARG A 545 26.10 -9.02 -1.48
C ARG A 545 25.63 -10.45 -1.79
N GLY A 546 25.74 -10.88 -3.03
CA GLY A 546 25.22 -12.16 -3.52
C GLY A 546 23.73 -12.16 -3.84
N PRO A 547 23.24 -13.10 -4.66
CA PRO A 547 21.83 -13.26 -4.98
C PRO A 547 21.02 -13.72 -3.76
N TYR A 548 19.69 -13.64 -3.85
CA TYR A 548 18.84 -14.18 -2.79
C TYR A 548 18.98 -15.71 -2.68
N PRO A 549 18.88 -16.31 -1.48
CA PRO A 549 19.17 -17.72 -1.25
C PRO A 549 18.37 -18.72 -2.11
N ALA A 550 17.10 -18.41 -2.42
CA ALA A 550 16.26 -19.26 -3.26
C ALA A 550 16.34 -18.93 -4.77
N PHE A 551 17.38 -18.22 -5.22
CA PHE A 551 17.54 -17.79 -6.62
C PHE A 551 17.61 -18.96 -7.61
N LYS A 552 18.36 -20.01 -7.26
CA LYS A 552 18.61 -21.13 -8.19
C LYS A 552 17.33 -21.92 -8.50
N GLY A 553 16.99 -22.03 -9.78
CA GLY A 553 15.74 -22.63 -10.26
C GLY A 553 14.56 -21.67 -10.35
N SER A 554 14.75 -20.41 -9.98
CA SER A 554 13.70 -19.36 -10.10
C SER A 554 13.47 -18.97 -11.57
N MET A 555 12.38 -18.23 -11.83
CA MET A 555 12.12 -17.68 -13.16
C MET A 555 13.17 -16.64 -13.59
N TRP A 556 13.89 -16.02 -12.65
CA TRP A 556 15.05 -15.19 -12.94
C TRP A 556 16.25 -16.01 -13.42
N ASP A 557 16.56 -17.12 -12.73
CA ASP A 557 17.64 -18.04 -13.09
C ASP A 557 17.40 -18.74 -14.44
N THR A 558 16.13 -19.05 -14.75
CA THR A 558 15.75 -19.70 -16.02
C THR A 558 15.49 -18.71 -17.16
N GLY A 559 15.52 -17.43 -16.92
CA GLY A 559 15.23 -16.36 -17.88
C GLY A 559 13.76 -16.25 -18.28
N GLU A 560 12.85 -16.87 -17.55
CA GLU A 560 11.40 -16.75 -17.84
C GLU A 560 10.88 -15.33 -17.60
N MET A 561 11.37 -14.64 -16.53
CA MET A 561 10.95 -13.27 -16.22
C MET A 561 11.38 -12.29 -17.32
N THR A 562 12.63 -12.30 -17.71
CA THR A 562 13.15 -11.38 -18.74
C THR A 562 12.55 -11.64 -20.12
N ARG A 563 12.27 -12.92 -20.47
CA ARG A 563 11.51 -13.25 -21.69
C ARG A 563 10.09 -12.74 -21.66
N HIS A 564 9.42 -12.77 -20.48
CA HIS A 564 8.10 -12.18 -20.33
C HIS A 564 8.16 -10.66 -20.56
N PHE A 565 9.10 -9.96 -19.94
CA PHE A 565 9.27 -8.52 -20.10
C PHE A 565 9.64 -8.13 -21.54
N SER A 566 10.57 -8.85 -22.16
CA SER A 566 10.97 -8.63 -23.57
C SER A 566 9.77 -8.67 -24.53
N LYS A 567 8.79 -9.55 -24.27
CA LYS A 567 7.57 -9.66 -25.09
C LYS A 567 6.73 -8.40 -25.14
N TYR A 568 6.69 -7.63 -24.03
CA TYR A 568 5.84 -6.45 -23.89
C TYR A 568 6.63 -5.13 -23.89
N SER A 569 7.96 -5.21 -23.96
CA SER A 569 8.87 -4.09 -23.80
C SER A 569 8.67 -2.97 -24.82
N GLN A 570 8.76 -1.75 -24.34
CA GLN A 570 8.86 -0.51 -25.11
C GLN A 570 10.29 0.08 -25.10
N LEU A 571 11.22 -0.56 -24.38
CA LEU A 571 12.65 -0.23 -24.39
C LEU A 571 13.31 -0.66 -25.70
N PRO A 572 14.53 -0.18 -26.01
CA PRO A 572 15.24 -0.62 -27.21
C PRO A 572 15.36 -2.15 -27.29
N PRO A 573 15.20 -2.75 -28.50
CA PRO A 573 15.35 -4.18 -28.67
C PRO A 573 16.69 -4.71 -28.13
N GLY A 574 16.66 -5.85 -27.45
CA GLY A 574 17.86 -6.44 -26.83
C GLY A 574 18.13 -6.01 -25.39
N THR A 575 17.35 -5.05 -24.86
CA THR A 575 17.54 -4.55 -23.46
C THR A 575 17.34 -5.67 -22.44
N TRP A 576 16.24 -6.40 -22.49
CA TRP A 576 15.95 -7.48 -21.53
C TRP A 576 16.83 -8.72 -21.73
N GLU A 577 17.30 -8.99 -22.94
CA GLU A 577 18.29 -10.02 -23.25
C GLU A 577 19.64 -9.67 -22.62
N TYR A 578 20.07 -8.41 -22.69
CA TYR A 578 21.26 -7.93 -21.98
C TYR A 578 21.10 -8.05 -20.47
N VAL A 579 19.94 -7.68 -19.92
CA VAL A 579 19.64 -7.85 -18.49
C VAL A 579 19.76 -9.32 -18.08
N GLN A 580 19.24 -10.27 -18.88
CA GLN A 580 19.41 -11.70 -18.58
C GLN A 580 20.88 -12.10 -18.54
N THR A 581 21.70 -11.61 -19.46
CA THR A 581 23.15 -11.87 -19.43
C THR A 581 23.80 -11.41 -18.11
N GLN A 582 23.36 -10.27 -17.56
CA GLN A 582 23.86 -9.80 -16.26
C GLN A 582 23.36 -10.67 -15.10
N ILE A 583 22.11 -11.14 -15.16
CA ILE A 583 21.55 -12.07 -14.17
C ILE A 583 22.27 -13.42 -14.21
N ASP A 584 22.58 -13.93 -15.39
CA ASP A 584 23.33 -15.20 -15.55
C ASP A 584 24.73 -15.12 -14.92
N LEU A 585 25.36 -13.93 -14.96
CA LEU A 585 26.69 -13.71 -14.40
C LEU A 585 26.69 -13.48 -12.88
N TYR A 586 25.72 -12.75 -12.37
CA TYR A 586 25.75 -12.22 -10.99
C TYR A 586 24.55 -12.65 -10.14
N GLY A 587 23.49 -13.16 -10.74
CA GLY A 587 22.21 -13.37 -10.09
C GLY A 587 21.43 -12.07 -9.88
N ILE A 588 20.37 -12.15 -9.10
CA ILE A 588 19.55 -11.02 -8.64
C ILE A 588 19.36 -11.07 -7.13
N ARG A 589 19.38 -9.94 -6.44
CA ARG A 589 19.35 -9.86 -4.98
C ARG A 589 17.95 -10.06 -4.39
N ASN A 590 16.91 -9.67 -5.10
CA ASN A 590 15.53 -9.67 -4.64
C ASN A 590 14.67 -10.52 -5.57
N SER A 591 13.82 -11.38 -5.01
CA SER A 591 13.01 -12.31 -5.82
C SER A 591 11.78 -11.65 -6.44
N GLN A 592 11.24 -10.60 -5.78
CA GLN A 592 10.13 -9.77 -6.23
C GLN A 592 10.50 -8.31 -5.96
N LEU A 593 10.16 -7.42 -6.87
CA LEU A 593 10.66 -6.05 -6.89
C LEU A 593 9.55 -5.01 -6.83
N THR A 594 8.42 -5.24 -7.47
CA THR A 594 7.35 -4.25 -7.63
C THR A 594 6.01 -4.68 -7.03
N SER A 595 5.32 -3.73 -6.37
CA SER A 595 4.09 -3.98 -5.61
C SER A 595 3.30 -2.68 -5.39
N PRO A 596 2.44 -2.26 -6.34
CA PRO A 596 1.67 -1.03 -6.22
C PRO A 596 0.57 -1.09 -5.15
N ALA A 597 0.85 -0.45 -4.01
CA ALA A 597 -0.03 -0.33 -2.84
C ALA A 597 -1.04 0.83 -2.98
N PRO A 598 -2.09 0.91 -2.13
CA PRO A 598 -3.07 2.00 -2.17
C PRO A 598 -2.51 3.37 -1.76
N ASN A 599 -1.50 3.43 -0.89
CA ASN A 599 -0.79 4.64 -0.43
C ASN A 599 -1.65 5.73 0.23
N THR A 600 -2.82 5.41 0.78
CA THR A 600 -3.84 6.37 1.22
C THR A 600 -3.32 7.50 2.12
N SER A 601 -2.61 7.16 3.22
CA SER A 601 -2.10 8.19 4.16
C SER A 601 -0.82 8.88 3.66
N SER A 602 0.07 8.12 3.03
CA SER A 602 1.33 8.67 2.53
C SER A 602 1.12 9.58 1.32
N SER A 603 0.05 9.39 0.54
CA SER A 603 -0.27 10.28 -0.58
C SER A 603 -0.60 11.70 -0.14
N ILE A 604 -1.35 11.86 0.95
CA ILE A 604 -1.65 13.17 1.52
C ILE A 604 -0.36 13.84 1.99
N PHE A 605 0.53 13.11 2.66
CA PHE A 605 1.83 13.63 3.08
C PHE A 605 2.72 14.03 1.89
N MET A 606 2.65 13.32 0.79
CA MET A 606 3.43 13.60 -0.42
C MET A 606 2.76 14.63 -1.35
N ASP A 607 1.55 15.10 -1.06
CA ASP A 607 0.74 15.96 -1.94
C ASP A 607 0.64 15.35 -3.36
N ALA A 608 0.19 14.10 -3.44
CA ALA A 608 0.05 13.35 -4.69
C ALA A 608 -1.23 12.52 -4.67
N SER A 609 -1.74 12.13 -5.83
CA SER A 609 -2.84 11.15 -5.88
C SER A 609 -2.39 9.80 -5.31
N ALA A 610 -3.33 9.01 -4.77
CA ALA A 610 -2.98 7.91 -3.89
C ALA A 610 -2.21 6.78 -4.60
N GLY A 611 -2.88 5.94 -5.33
CA GLY A 611 -2.28 4.72 -5.87
C GLY A 611 -2.31 4.64 -7.39
N PRO A 612 -2.52 3.42 -7.89
CA PRO A 612 -2.53 3.15 -9.31
C PRO A 612 -3.90 3.41 -9.97
N MET A 613 -4.85 4.08 -9.31
CA MET A 613 -6.20 4.31 -9.82
C MET A 613 -6.49 5.81 -10.04
N PRO A 614 -7.49 6.17 -10.87
CA PRO A 614 -7.92 7.56 -11.00
C PRO A 614 -8.38 8.12 -9.65
N VAL A 615 -8.15 9.41 -9.43
CA VAL A 615 -8.64 10.10 -8.22
C VAL A 615 -10.17 10.04 -8.11
N TYR A 616 -10.68 10.09 -6.88
CA TYR A 616 -12.12 10.28 -6.62
C TYR A 616 -12.57 11.72 -6.92
N ALA A 617 -11.72 12.68 -6.62
CA ALA A 617 -11.93 14.08 -6.95
C ALA A 617 -10.57 14.80 -7.09
N GLY A 618 -10.49 15.78 -8.01
CA GLY A 618 -9.29 16.60 -8.18
C GLY A 618 -9.07 17.60 -7.05
N PHE A 619 -10.14 17.96 -6.33
CA PHE A 619 -10.12 18.81 -5.14
C PHE A 619 -11.22 18.35 -4.18
N PHE A 620 -10.90 18.18 -2.90
CA PHE A 620 -11.86 17.77 -1.88
C PHE A 620 -11.42 18.23 -0.49
N TYR A 621 -12.32 18.13 0.49
CA TYR A 621 -12.02 18.39 1.89
C TYR A 621 -11.99 17.08 2.67
N GLU A 622 -10.86 16.78 3.31
CA GLU A 622 -10.75 15.70 4.27
C GLU A 622 -11.12 16.20 5.67
N ASP A 623 -11.97 15.46 6.37
CA ASP A 623 -12.34 15.76 7.75
C ASP A 623 -11.36 15.06 8.70
N ASN A 624 -10.76 15.80 9.61
CA ASN A 624 -9.99 15.26 10.71
C ASN A 624 -10.39 15.93 12.04
N LYS A 625 -9.72 15.55 13.13
CA LYS A 625 -9.97 16.13 14.47
C LYS A 625 -9.72 17.66 14.53
N ASP A 626 -8.91 18.19 13.64
CA ASP A 626 -8.53 19.61 13.59
C ASP A 626 -9.41 20.41 12.62
N GLY A 627 -10.39 19.78 11.97
CA GLY A 627 -11.33 20.39 11.02
C GLY A 627 -11.19 19.87 9.58
N LYS A 628 -11.74 20.65 8.65
CA LYS A 628 -11.69 20.31 7.21
C LYS A 628 -10.36 20.72 6.59
N MET A 629 -9.67 19.79 5.96
CA MET A 629 -8.43 20.02 5.25
C MET A 629 -8.66 19.97 3.74
N PRO A 630 -8.38 21.04 2.99
CA PRO A 630 -8.44 21.00 1.54
C PRO A 630 -7.27 20.16 1.00
N VAL A 631 -7.58 19.21 0.11
CA VAL A 631 -6.64 18.38 -0.63
C VAL A 631 -6.82 18.67 -2.11
N SER A 632 -5.73 18.92 -2.81
CA SER A 632 -5.71 19.27 -4.22
C SER A 632 -4.81 18.29 -4.99
N ALA A 633 -5.28 17.84 -6.15
CA ALA A 633 -4.44 17.07 -7.07
C ALA A 633 -3.28 17.92 -7.61
N MET A 634 -2.15 17.26 -7.89
CA MET A 634 -0.86 17.91 -8.15
C MET A 634 -0.89 18.91 -9.33
N PHE A 635 -1.59 18.58 -10.41
CA PHE A 635 -1.65 19.37 -11.65
C PHE A 635 -3.05 19.87 -11.97
N ILE A 636 -3.89 20.09 -10.95
CA ILE A 636 -5.30 20.48 -11.16
C ILE A 636 -5.43 21.82 -11.88
N LYS A 637 -4.51 22.74 -11.64
CA LYS A 637 -4.50 24.08 -12.26
C LYS A 637 -4.05 24.00 -13.72
N GLU A 638 -2.99 23.26 -13.99
CA GLU A 638 -2.41 23.10 -15.33
C GLU A 638 -3.28 22.24 -16.23
N ASN A 639 -3.88 21.19 -15.68
CA ASN A 639 -4.64 20.19 -16.45
C ASN A 639 -5.95 19.79 -15.77
N PRO A 640 -6.89 20.74 -15.51
CA PRO A 640 -8.13 20.45 -14.79
C PRO A 640 -9.02 19.43 -15.51
N LEU A 641 -8.96 19.35 -16.84
CA LEU A 641 -9.76 18.40 -17.62
C LEU A 641 -9.37 16.94 -17.36
N ASN A 642 -8.10 16.65 -17.05
CA ASN A 642 -7.70 15.30 -16.73
C ASN A 642 -8.34 14.82 -15.42
N TYR A 643 -8.44 15.69 -14.42
CA TYR A 643 -9.06 15.37 -13.14
C TYR A 643 -10.59 15.48 -13.12
N SER A 644 -11.20 16.07 -14.15
CA SER A 644 -12.67 16.08 -14.31
C SER A 644 -13.22 14.68 -14.59
N ARG A 645 -12.39 13.79 -15.17
CA ARG A 645 -12.68 12.37 -15.32
C ARG A 645 -12.06 11.60 -14.13
N ASN A 646 -12.86 11.39 -13.11
CA ASN A 646 -12.50 10.68 -11.91
C ASN A 646 -12.92 9.19 -11.96
N ILE A 647 -12.54 8.40 -10.95
CA ILE A 647 -12.82 6.96 -10.90
C ILE A 647 -14.31 6.63 -11.05
N GLY A 648 -15.20 7.49 -10.55
CA GLY A 648 -16.66 7.31 -10.62
C GLY A 648 -17.28 7.71 -11.96
N THR A 649 -16.51 8.20 -12.94
CA THR A 649 -16.99 8.60 -14.28
C THR A 649 -16.55 7.66 -15.40
N TYR A 650 -15.60 6.77 -15.13
CA TYR A 650 -15.19 5.75 -16.08
C TYR A 650 -16.15 4.56 -16.08
N TYR A 651 -16.29 3.89 -17.22
CA TYR A 651 -16.76 2.51 -17.23
C TYR A 651 -15.69 1.65 -16.54
N PRO A 652 -15.97 1.04 -15.38
CA PRO A 652 -14.91 0.46 -14.56
C PRO A 652 -14.09 -0.63 -15.25
N ALA A 653 -14.74 -1.41 -16.13
CA ALA A 653 -14.06 -2.45 -16.89
C ALA A 653 -12.98 -1.90 -17.85
N ASP A 654 -13.10 -0.66 -18.35
CA ASP A 654 -12.06 -0.04 -19.17
C ASP A 654 -10.77 0.21 -18.35
N LEU A 655 -10.90 0.45 -17.06
CA LEU A 655 -9.75 0.64 -16.17
C LEU A 655 -8.94 -0.66 -15.99
N THR A 656 -9.57 -1.83 -16.17
CA THR A 656 -8.87 -3.13 -16.08
C THR A 656 -7.78 -3.27 -17.14
N LYS A 657 -7.93 -2.62 -18.30
CA LYS A 657 -6.90 -2.60 -19.37
C LYS A 657 -5.68 -1.80 -18.95
N THR A 658 -5.90 -0.64 -18.31
CA THR A 658 -4.80 0.17 -17.76
C THR A 658 -4.05 -0.59 -16.68
N VAL A 659 -4.78 -1.23 -15.77
CA VAL A 659 -4.19 -2.11 -14.74
C VAL A 659 -3.48 -3.30 -15.39
N GLY A 660 -4.05 -3.91 -16.44
CA GLY A 660 -3.42 -4.98 -17.22
C GLY A 660 -2.13 -4.54 -17.92
N GLY A 661 -2.07 -3.28 -18.38
CA GLY A 661 -0.84 -2.68 -18.88
C GLY A 661 0.25 -2.58 -17.81
N LEU A 662 -0.08 -2.06 -16.63
CA LEU A 662 0.84 -2.04 -15.48
C LEU A 662 1.29 -3.47 -15.11
N GLN A 663 0.36 -4.43 -15.09
CA GLN A 663 0.60 -5.79 -14.61
C GLN A 663 1.62 -6.56 -15.47
N LYS A 664 1.88 -6.11 -16.71
CA LYS A 664 2.93 -6.73 -17.56
C LYS A 664 4.34 -6.56 -16.99
N PHE A 665 4.53 -5.52 -16.17
CA PHE A 665 5.82 -5.19 -15.53
C PHE A 665 5.70 -5.07 -14.01
N VAL A 666 4.65 -5.61 -13.39
CA VAL A 666 4.50 -5.69 -11.94
C VAL A 666 4.58 -7.15 -11.50
N ASP A 667 5.55 -7.46 -10.65
CA ASP A 667 5.82 -8.82 -10.17
C ASP A 667 4.68 -9.40 -9.36
N THR A 668 4.09 -8.59 -8.49
CA THR A 668 3.04 -9.02 -7.57
C THR A 668 1.67 -8.49 -7.99
N GLY A 669 0.73 -8.35 -7.08
CA GLY A 669 -0.59 -7.78 -7.34
C GLY A 669 -0.56 -6.26 -7.47
N ILE A 670 -1.70 -5.70 -7.80
CA ILE A 670 -1.96 -4.27 -7.83
C ILE A 670 -3.21 -4.01 -6.98
N SER A 671 -3.14 -3.08 -6.04
CA SER A 671 -4.30 -2.66 -5.24
C SER A 671 -5.26 -1.81 -6.09
N ALA A 672 -5.82 -2.43 -7.12
CA ALA A 672 -6.73 -1.78 -8.04
C ALA A 672 -8.17 -1.84 -7.52
N GLU A 673 -8.78 -0.69 -7.30
CA GLU A 673 -10.19 -0.59 -6.94
C GLU A 673 -11.02 -0.02 -8.11
N TYR A 674 -12.31 -0.36 -8.11
CA TYR A 674 -13.25 0.03 -9.14
C TYR A 674 -14.51 0.60 -8.51
N VAL A 675 -15.18 1.52 -9.22
CA VAL A 675 -16.38 2.18 -8.73
C VAL A 675 -17.53 1.98 -9.70
N ILE A 676 -18.61 1.39 -9.22
CA ILE A 676 -19.89 1.28 -9.92
C ILE A 676 -20.75 2.46 -9.48
N ASN A 677 -20.87 3.47 -10.33
CA ASN A 677 -21.62 4.69 -10.01
C ASN A 677 -23.04 4.62 -10.56
N MET A 678 -24.01 4.33 -9.71
CA MET A 678 -25.43 4.17 -10.06
C MET A 678 -26.09 5.48 -10.55
N ASN A 679 -25.42 6.62 -10.43
CA ASN A 679 -25.90 7.90 -10.97
C ASN A 679 -25.64 8.06 -12.48
N LEU A 680 -24.80 7.20 -13.06
CA LEU A 680 -24.52 7.24 -14.49
C LEU A 680 -25.65 6.56 -15.29
N PRO A 681 -25.97 7.05 -16.48
CA PRO A 681 -27.00 6.42 -17.33
C PRO A 681 -26.53 5.05 -17.82
N GLY A 682 -27.45 4.07 -17.79
CA GLY A 682 -27.21 2.73 -18.35
C GLY A 682 -26.40 1.78 -17.46
N VAL A 683 -26.16 2.11 -16.20
CA VAL A 683 -25.51 1.22 -15.24
C VAL A 683 -26.45 0.04 -14.92
N ASP A 684 -25.93 -1.16 -15.05
CA ASP A 684 -26.65 -2.40 -14.77
C ASP A 684 -25.72 -3.47 -14.15
N ALA A 685 -26.25 -4.64 -13.88
CA ALA A 685 -25.49 -5.77 -13.31
C ALA A 685 -24.31 -6.22 -14.20
N LYS A 686 -24.35 -5.92 -15.51
CA LYS A 686 -23.26 -6.24 -16.43
C LYS A 686 -21.98 -5.47 -16.10
N TRP A 687 -22.10 -4.25 -15.57
CA TRP A 687 -20.93 -3.44 -15.18
C TRP A 687 -20.06 -4.15 -14.13
N VAL A 688 -20.69 -4.76 -13.12
CA VAL A 688 -19.97 -5.52 -12.09
C VAL A 688 -19.40 -6.82 -12.69
N TRP A 689 -20.17 -7.52 -13.53
CA TRP A 689 -19.70 -8.71 -14.22
C TRP A 689 -18.46 -8.42 -15.07
N ASP A 690 -18.50 -7.37 -15.85
CA ASP A 690 -17.44 -7.02 -16.81
C ASP A 690 -16.14 -6.61 -16.11
N VAL A 691 -16.19 -6.00 -14.91
CA VAL A 691 -14.98 -5.73 -14.11
C VAL A 691 -14.17 -7.00 -13.87
N TYR A 692 -14.83 -8.05 -13.39
CA TYR A 692 -14.14 -9.30 -13.05
C TYR A 692 -13.77 -10.12 -14.28
N GLU A 693 -14.65 -10.16 -15.30
CA GLU A 693 -14.37 -10.86 -16.55
C GLU A 693 -13.16 -10.24 -17.24
N GLN A 694 -13.17 -8.93 -17.44
CA GLN A 694 -12.06 -8.24 -18.10
C GLN A 694 -10.79 -8.17 -17.23
N SER A 695 -10.91 -8.12 -15.91
CA SER A 695 -9.76 -8.23 -15.03
C SER A 695 -9.04 -9.57 -15.23
N TRP A 696 -9.79 -10.67 -15.29
CA TRP A 696 -9.24 -11.99 -15.56
C TRP A 696 -8.65 -12.10 -16.98
N GLU A 697 -9.38 -11.63 -18.02
CA GLU A 697 -8.93 -11.65 -19.42
C GLU A 697 -7.69 -10.79 -19.66
N ASN A 698 -7.57 -9.63 -18.97
CA ASN A 698 -6.40 -8.75 -19.05
C ASN A 698 -5.20 -9.24 -18.21
N GLU A 699 -5.30 -10.43 -17.61
CA GLU A 699 -4.27 -11.03 -16.75
C GLU A 699 -3.89 -10.15 -15.54
N ASN A 700 -4.85 -9.37 -15.02
CA ASN A 700 -4.68 -8.75 -13.72
C ASN A 700 -4.57 -9.85 -12.66
N LYS A 701 -3.68 -9.71 -11.71
CA LYS A 701 -3.42 -10.77 -10.69
C LYS A 701 -4.39 -10.69 -9.53
N THR A 702 -4.91 -9.50 -9.23
CA THR A 702 -5.81 -9.24 -8.11
C THR A 702 -6.86 -8.19 -8.46
N VAL A 703 -7.98 -8.22 -7.71
CA VAL A 703 -8.98 -7.14 -7.66
C VAL A 703 -9.19 -6.78 -6.19
N TYR A 704 -9.03 -5.49 -5.88
CA TYR A 704 -9.21 -4.95 -4.54
C TYR A 704 -10.70 -4.63 -4.30
N TYR A 705 -11.09 -3.42 -3.96
CA TYR A 705 -12.49 -3.05 -3.80
C TYR A 705 -13.22 -2.89 -5.14
N VAL A 706 -14.50 -3.28 -5.18
CA VAL A 706 -15.45 -2.88 -6.22
C VAL A 706 -16.62 -2.19 -5.53
N ARG A 707 -16.50 -0.87 -5.31
CA ARG A 707 -17.45 -0.07 -4.54
C ARG A 707 -18.64 0.32 -5.38
N THR A 708 -19.83 0.41 -4.77
CA THR A 708 -21.04 0.93 -5.41
C THR A 708 -21.41 2.27 -4.80
N ILE A 709 -21.51 3.31 -5.63
CA ILE A 709 -22.09 4.60 -5.26
C ILE A 709 -23.58 4.53 -5.60
N LYS A 710 -24.42 4.64 -4.58
CA LYS A 710 -25.86 4.52 -4.72
C LYS A 710 -26.46 5.74 -5.42
N GLU A 711 -27.65 5.58 -5.98
CA GLU A 711 -28.40 6.68 -6.59
C GLU A 711 -28.62 7.82 -5.58
N GLY A 712 -28.25 9.04 -5.97
CA GLY A 712 -28.31 10.24 -5.11
C GLY A 712 -27.09 10.46 -4.21
N GLU A 713 -26.16 9.52 -4.11
CA GLU A 713 -24.87 9.74 -3.45
C GLU A 713 -23.87 10.39 -4.42
N THR A 714 -22.99 11.24 -3.89
CA THR A 714 -21.93 11.86 -4.69
C THR A 714 -20.61 11.14 -4.51
N VAL A 715 -19.85 11.03 -5.60
CA VAL A 715 -18.43 10.63 -5.55
C VAL A 715 -17.69 11.69 -4.74
N SER A 716 -17.08 11.32 -3.64
CA SER A 716 -16.35 12.26 -2.78
C SER A 716 -14.92 11.75 -2.53
N GLY A 717 -14.00 12.70 -2.30
CA GLY A 717 -12.62 12.34 -1.91
C GLY A 717 -12.54 11.55 -0.60
N LYS A 718 -13.58 11.59 0.23
CA LYS A 718 -13.69 10.75 1.45
C LYS A 718 -13.76 9.26 1.14
N ASP A 719 -14.24 8.90 -0.05
CA ASP A 719 -14.33 7.50 -0.47
C ASP A 719 -12.94 6.89 -0.76
N GLU A 720 -11.90 7.72 -0.97
CA GLU A 720 -10.51 7.26 -1.07
C GLU A 720 -9.98 6.69 0.25
N VAL A 721 -10.54 7.11 1.37
CA VAL A 721 -10.03 6.75 2.69
C VAL A 721 -10.59 5.39 3.11
N CYS A 722 -9.83 4.33 2.90
CA CYS A 722 -10.10 3.06 3.56
C CYS A 722 -9.79 3.18 5.06
N ALA A 723 -10.80 3.12 5.92
CA ALA A 723 -10.64 3.23 7.38
C ALA A 723 -9.63 2.21 7.94
N SER A 724 -9.48 1.04 7.31
CA SER A 724 -8.50 0.02 7.69
C SER A 724 -7.08 0.26 7.15
N CYS A 725 -6.92 1.11 6.11
CA CYS A 725 -5.63 1.44 5.50
C CYS A 725 -5.12 2.83 5.89
N SER A 726 -6.01 3.69 6.43
CA SER A 726 -5.72 5.09 6.76
C SER A 726 -5.21 5.29 8.20
N GLY A 727 -5.03 4.23 8.94
CA GLY A 727 -4.48 4.28 10.29
C GLY A 727 -3.00 4.63 10.34
#